data_e6db46e57d7d3e8bc7c3912cbde38247
#
_entry.id   e6db46e57d7d3e8bc7c3912cbde38247
#
_cell.length_a   1.000
_cell.length_b   1.000
_cell.length_c   1.000
_cell.angle_alpha   90.00
_cell.angle_beta   90.00
_cell.angle_gamma   90.00
#
_symmetry.space_group_name_H-M   'P 1'
#
loop_
_entity.id
_entity.type
_entity.pdbx_description
1 polymer ?
#
loop_
_entity_poly.entity_id
_entity_poly.type
_entity_poly.pdbx_seq_one_letter_code
_entity_poly.pdbx_strand_id
1 'polypeptide(L)'
;MHRAAIIFCAAVALTSSIVNTLAAAEDPTQTLESLLAAAHDAQSRRDFSAAAESYRKAVELEPSVPELWANLGLMYHESGKPAEAMRSFKEAIRLNPSLFVPQLFLGIEFLRAKNPEAAVNFLERAEKLNPNDLQAALNLGKAYNLLNHADRAADAYSIAARLTPNDANIWLTLGTTYLQQVESDARVMTSAYRHSPYVTLRAAETFAEEGKLLQAEDAYKTAIASGSPAPCTHAEFGITLLRKKNVAEAREQFEREASTGTHCGLATLGLAVAEVAEGRPDAALTGLTSLSMADPGFVESSLPLFRDAVSADQARPAAALARVAQNDATLSGDLSSLIERSFISADTTPAMGSGEGGWPPSKQPPTLANAEMLYAMGRYAQCDDLLKPALGSIASDQLQLVASCSFYAGDFRTTSAAALRLKSNPSTRVQGLYWESKADQKLAIAALMRAGEIDADSPRMHVLLGDVFRQKRRWDDAEAEYRQAVALDPKSHSARLSLAIALFSELKNDEAFDIDRSLLVEDPSDPEANLLAGEINVQLNHFAEAEPYLSKCQNLKPEFLPHLHALLGQVYAETDRIPAAVTEYKQALLGDEDGSIHFMLARLYRKAGEKDAAEKAFRESRTLRQKWDDRARIELEQIPTDTSRQ
;
A
#
# COMPACT_ATOMS: atom_id res chain seq x y z
N MET A 1 -7.33 20.27 15.21
CA MET A 1 -7.58 21.73 15.23
C MET A 1 -8.15 22.14 13.88
N HIS A 2 -9.46 22.29 13.80
CA HIS A 2 -10.16 22.65 12.56
C HIS A 2 -10.03 24.15 12.32
N ARG A 3 -9.13 24.55 11.44
CA ARG A 3 -9.23 25.84 10.77
C ARG A 3 -9.83 25.59 9.39
N ALA A 4 -11.16 25.64 9.31
CA ALA A 4 -11.85 25.76 8.05
C ALA A 4 -11.39 27.08 7.40
N ALA A 5 -10.77 26.98 6.24
CA ALA A 5 -10.43 28.13 5.42
C ALA A 5 -11.76 28.79 4.99
N ILE A 6 -12.09 29.93 5.59
CA ILE A 6 -13.19 30.78 5.15
C ILE A 6 -12.72 31.41 3.85
N ILE A 7 -13.19 30.89 2.72
CA ILE A 7 -12.92 31.47 1.42
C ILE A 7 -13.82 32.71 1.28
N PHE A 8 -13.18 33.87 1.23
CA PHE A 8 -13.79 35.14 0.87
C PHE A 8 -14.24 35.08 -0.61
N CYS A 9 -15.53 34.97 -0.86
CA CYS A 9 -16.06 35.30 -2.18
C CYS A 9 -16.05 36.84 -2.34
N ALA A 10 -15.29 37.27 -3.35
CA ALA A 10 -15.18 38.69 -3.72
C ALA A 10 -16.56 39.30 -3.96
N ALA A 11 -16.78 40.47 -3.35
CA ALA A 11 -17.96 41.28 -3.57
C ALA A 11 -17.99 41.78 -5.01
N VAL A 12 -18.97 41.36 -5.78
CA VAL A 12 -19.28 41.97 -7.08
C VAL A 12 -19.96 43.33 -6.80
N ALA A 13 -19.22 44.40 -7.09
CA ALA A 13 -19.80 45.75 -7.09
C ALA A 13 -20.65 45.90 -8.35
N LEU A 14 -21.95 45.84 -8.19
CA LEU A 14 -22.94 46.22 -9.20
C LEU A 14 -23.22 47.70 -9.07
N THR A 15 -22.81 48.49 -10.05
CA THR A 15 -23.21 49.91 -10.21
C THR A 15 -24.67 50.00 -10.64
N SER A 16 -25.47 50.58 -9.77
CA SER A 16 -26.90 50.82 -9.98
C SER A 16 -27.11 51.99 -10.92
N SER A 17 -27.86 51.82 -11.98
CA SER A 17 -28.56 52.91 -12.68
C SER A 17 -29.99 52.94 -12.20
N ILE A 18 -30.35 54.06 -11.63
CA ILE A 18 -31.66 54.41 -11.06
C ILE A 18 -32.69 54.57 -12.16
N VAL A 19 -33.80 53.84 -12.09
CA VAL A 19 -35.09 54.33 -12.65
C VAL A 19 -36.14 54.15 -11.58
N ASN A 20 -36.65 55.29 -11.11
CA ASN A 20 -37.80 55.43 -10.21
C ASN A 20 -39.09 55.03 -10.90
N THR A 21 -39.86 54.08 -10.33
CA THR A 21 -41.33 54.07 -10.44
C THR A 21 -41.93 53.63 -9.11
N LEU A 22 -42.84 54.47 -8.61
CA LEU A 22 -43.67 54.26 -7.42
C LEU A 22 -44.56 53.03 -7.58
N ALA A 23 -44.68 52.20 -6.57
CA ALA A 23 -45.92 51.92 -5.86
C ALA A 23 -45.83 50.67 -4.99
N ALA A 24 -46.56 50.75 -3.88
CA ALA A 24 -47.03 49.73 -2.97
C ALA A 24 -46.10 49.41 -1.78
N ALA A 25 -46.61 49.72 -0.61
CA ALA A 25 -46.01 49.43 0.68
C ALA A 25 -45.84 47.92 0.87
N GLU A 26 -44.60 47.46 0.73
CA GLU A 26 -44.12 46.20 1.27
C GLU A 26 -43.34 46.50 2.55
N ASP A 27 -43.51 45.64 3.55
CA ASP A 27 -42.79 45.59 4.82
C ASP A 27 -41.31 45.98 4.63
N PRO A 28 -40.61 46.67 5.57
CA PRO A 28 -39.28 47.17 5.33
C PRO A 28 -38.29 46.02 5.11
N THR A 29 -38.38 45.50 3.97
CA THR A 29 -37.46 45.04 2.97
C THR A 29 -36.24 44.33 3.54
N GLN A 30 -36.35 43.04 3.59
CA GLN A 30 -35.16 42.21 3.48
C GLN A 30 -34.59 42.37 2.06
N THR A 31 -33.66 43.28 1.86
CA THR A 31 -32.88 43.38 0.64
C THR A 31 -31.89 42.20 0.60
N LEU A 32 -31.48 41.77 -0.58
CA LEU A 32 -30.46 40.75 -0.72
C LEU A 32 -29.22 41.06 0.14
N GLU A 33 -28.82 42.33 0.16
CA GLU A 33 -27.68 42.81 0.94
C GLU A 33 -27.87 42.62 2.44
N SER A 34 -29.07 42.95 2.97
CA SER A 34 -29.39 42.76 4.39
C SER A 34 -29.44 41.28 4.79
N LEU A 35 -29.90 40.40 3.89
CA LEU A 35 -29.93 38.95 4.12
C LEU A 35 -28.50 38.37 4.11
N LEU A 36 -27.65 38.83 3.21
CA LEU A 36 -26.23 38.40 3.16
C LEU A 36 -25.48 38.88 4.42
N ALA A 37 -25.72 40.12 4.86
CA ALA A 37 -25.15 40.64 6.10
C ALA A 37 -25.62 39.82 7.33
N ALA A 38 -26.90 39.49 7.42
CA ALA A 38 -27.45 38.65 8.49
C ALA A 38 -26.87 37.22 8.45
N ALA A 39 -26.71 36.65 7.25
CA ALA A 39 -26.08 35.33 7.08
C ALA A 39 -24.63 35.33 7.55
N HIS A 40 -23.88 36.37 7.20
CA HIS A 40 -22.49 36.52 7.60
C HIS A 40 -22.31 36.72 9.11
N ASP A 41 -23.17 37.51 9.72
CA ASP A 41 -23.18 37.70 11.17
C ASP A 41 -23.53 36.38 11.91
N ALA A 42 -24.53 35.64 11.45
CA ALA A 42 -24.87 34.32 11.99
C ALA A 42 -23.70 33.31 11.81
N GLN A 43 -23.02 33.30 10.66
CA GLN A 43 -21.82 32.48 10.43
C GLN A 43 -20.70 32.83 11.42
N SER A 44 -20.45 34.12 11.67
CA SER A 44 -19.40 34.55 12.59
C SER A 44 -19.66 34.05 14.03
N ARG A 45 -20.92 33.92 14.42
CA ARG A 45 -21.36 33.33 15.69
C ARG A 45 -21.52 31.83 15.67
N ARG A 46 -21.21 31.18 14.53
CA ARG A 46 -21.40 29.72 14.29
C ARG A 46 -22.88 29.29 14.42
N ASP A 47 -23.82 30.19 14.24
CA ASP A 47 -25.22 29.84 14.11
C ASP A 47 -25.55 29.49 12.65
N PHE A 48 -25.12 28.30 12.26
CA PHE A 48 -25.27 27.83 10.88
C PHE A 48 -26.74 27.65 10.49
N SER A 49 -27.62 27.41 11.46
CA SER A 49 -29.04 27.29 11.20
C SER A 49 -29.68 28.66 10.85
N ALA A 50 -29.34 29.73 11.59
CA ALA A 50 -29.79 31.08 11.27
C ALA A 50 -29.16 31.58 9.95
N ALA A 51 -27.88 31.25 9.69
CA ALA A 51 -27.24 31.58 8.44
C ALA A 51 -27.92 30.87 7.24
N ALA A 52 -28.28 29.59 7.38
CA ALA A 52 -29.03 28.85 6.36
C ALA A 52 -30.38 29.48 6.05
N GLU A 53 -31.10 29.94 7.07
CA GLU A 53 -32.40 30.61 6.88
C GLU A 53 -32.23 31.92 6.09
N SER A 54 -31.20 32.71 6.39
CA SER A 54 -30.91 33.95 5.68
C SER A 54 -30.51 33.67 4.21
N TYR A 55 -29.64 32.67 3.94
CA TYR A 55 -29.31 32.28 2.58
C TYR A 55 -30.51 31.68 1.84
N ARG A 56 -31.40 30.93 2.50
CA ARG A 56 -32.62 30.41 1.88
C ARG A 56 -33.51 31.55 1.35
N LYS A 57 -33.70 32.61 2.15
CA LYS A 57 -34.43 33.80 1.70
C LYS A 57 -33.70 34.53 0.58
N ALA A 58 -32.35 34.61 0.64
CA ALA A 58 -31.55 35.19 -0.44
C ALA A 58 -31.70 34.44 -1.77
N VAL A 59 -31.75 33.10 -1.72
CA VAL A 59 -32.01 32.26 -2.88
C VAL A 59 -33.43 32.44 -3.44
N GLU A 60 -34.41 32.68 -2.59
CA GLU A 60 -35.78 32.99 -3.02
C GLU A 60 -35.87 34.32 -3.79
N LEU A 61 -35.02 35.29 -3.45
CA LEU A 61 -34.93 36.57 -4.18
C LEU A 61 -34.16 36.43 -5.48
N GLU A 62 -33.02 35.70 -5.46
CA GLU A 62 -32.11 35.58 -6.60
C GLU A 62 -31.75 34.08 -6.86
N PRO A 63 -32.71 33.28 -7.38
CA PRO A 63 -32.51 31.84 -7.54
C PRO A 63 -31.53 31.46 -8.63
N SER A 64 -31.15 32.40 -9.50
CA SER A 64 -30.19 32.20 -10.60
C SER A 64 -28.73 32.37 -10.19
N VAL A 65 -28.44 32.79 -8.95
CA VAL A 65 -27.08 33.02 -8.44
C VAL A 65 -26.54 31.76 -7.82
N PRO A 66 -25.57 31.06 -8.46
CA PRO A 66 -25.09 29.74 -8.00
C PRO A 66 -24.33 29.82 -6.67
N GLU A 67 -23.69 30.95 -6.36
CA GLU A 67 -22.96 31.18 -5.11
C GLU A 67 -23.88 31.18 -3.90
N LEU A 68 -25.13 31.67 -4.03
CA LEU A 68 -26.12 31.65 -2.96
C LEU A 68 -26.50 30.20 -2.61
N TRP A 69 -26.72 29.37 -3.63
CA TRP A 69 -26.98 27.95 -3.43
C TRP A 69 -25.80 27.23 -2.82
N ALA A 70 -24.55 27.57 -3.23
CA ALA A 70 -23.34 27.01 -2.66
C ALA A 70 -23.21 27.33 -1.17
N ASN A 71 -23.42 28.60 -0.79
CA ASN A 71 -23.38 29.05 0.61
C ASN A 71 -24.49 28.41 1.43
N LEU A 72 -25.71 28.34 0.90
CA LEU A 72 -26.84 27.67 1.55
C LEU A 72 -26.50 26.19 1.82
N GLY A 73 -25.93 25.51 0.82
CA GLY A 73 -25.49 24.13 0.95
C GLY A 73 -24.43 23.96 2.04
N LEU A 74 -23.46 24.88 2.11
CA LEU A 74 -22.43 24.88 3.15
C LEU A 74 -23.04 25.06 4.56
N MET A 75 -23.99 25.95 4.71
CA MET A 75 -24.68 26.16 6.00
C MET A 75 -25.48 24.92 6.44
N TYR A 76 -26.12 24.24 5.48
CA TYR A 76 -26.79 22.98 5.77
C TYR A 76 -25.80 21.87 6.13
N HIS A 77 -24.63 21.81 5.46
CA HIS A 77 -23.55 20.89 5.80
C HIS A 77 -23.08 21.07 7.25
N GLU A 78 -22.75 22.32 7.62
CA GLU A 78 -22.29 22.69 8.97
C GLU A 78 -23.35 22.48 10.06
N SER A 79 -24.65 22.64 9.72
CA SER A 79 -25.76 22.41 10.64
C SER A 79 -26.24 20.96 10.71
N GLY A 80 -25.53 20.02 10.02
CA GLY A 80 -25.85 18.59 10.06
C GLY A 80 -27.13 18.20 9.31
N LYS A 81 -27.47 18.92 8.24
CA LYS A 81 -28.64 18.68 7.38
C LYS A 81 -28.19 18.19 5.99
N PRO A 82 -27.72 16.93 5.86
CA PRO A 82 -27.07 16.44 4.65
C PRO A 82 -27.98 16.41 3.42
N ALA A 83 -29.26 16.10 3.59
CA ALA A 83 -30.19 16.05 2.48
C ALA A 83 -30.46 17.42 1.84
N GLU A 84 -30.57 18.46 2.67
CA GLU A 84 -30.70 19.85 2.27
C GLU A 84 -29.41 20.38 1.64
N ALA A 85 -28.26 20.07 2.25
CA ALA A 85 -26.94 20.41 1.70
C ALA A 85 -26.75 19.84 0.29
N MET A 86 -27.01 18.55 0.09
CA MET A 86 -26.91 17.89 -1.22
C MET A 86 -27.82 18.52 -2.27
N ARG A 87 -29.05 18.91 -1.91
CA ARG A 87 -29.98 19.59 -2.84
C ARG A 87 -29.43 20.95 -3.26
N SER A 88 -28.96 21.74 -2.31
CA SER A 88 -28.41 23.08 -2.55
C SER A 88 -27.14 23.01 -3.41
N PHE A 89 -26.20 22.09 -3.12
CA PHE A 89 -24.99 21.90 -3.92
C PHE A 89 -25.32 21.44 -5.35
N LYS A 90 -26.27 20.52 -5.53
CA LYS A 90 -26.70 20.09 -6.88
C LYS A 90 -27.25 21.26 -7.68
N GLU A 91 -28.01 22.15 -7.08
CA GLU A 91 -28.56 23.32 -7.76
C GLU A 91 -27.44 24.33 -8.10
N ALA A 92 -26.49 24.58 -7.18
CA ALA A 92 -25.31 25.39 -7.45
C ALA A 92 -24.50 24.84 -8.66
N ILE A 93 -24.28 23.54 -8.70
CA ILE A 93 -23.55 22.86 -9.79
C ILE A 93 -24.35 22.92 -11.11
N ARG A 94 -25.66 22.80 -11.06
CA ARG A 94 -26.53 22.92 -12.25
C ARG A 94 -26.42 24.32 -12.88
N LEU A 95 -26.36 25.36 -12.03
CA LEU A 95 -26.22 26.76 -12.46
C LEU A 95 -24.80 27.06 -12.92
N ASN A 96 -23.79 26.60 -12.19
CA ASN A 96 -22.37 26.78 -12.54
C ASN A 96 -21.54 25.54 -12.17
N PRO A 97 -21.26 24.66 -13.14
CA PRO A 97 -20.45 23.44 -12.91
C PRO A 97 -18.98 23.70 -12.51
N SER A 98 -18.46 24.92 -12.71
CA SER A 98 -17.09 25.30 -12.41
C SER A 98 -16.88 25.78 -10.97
N LEU A 99 -17.89 25.75 -10.11
CA LEU A 99 -17.74 26.08 -8.72
C LEU A 99 -17.09 24.94 -7.95
N PHE A 100 -15.92 25.21 -7.37
CA PHE A 100 -15.14 24.24 -6.59
C PHE A 100 -15.89 23.74 -5.34
N VAL A 101 -16.38 24.66 -4.50
CA VAL A 101 -16.99 24.36 -3.19
C VAL A 101 -18.15 23.37 -3.29
N PRO A 102 -19.17 23.57 -4.16
CA PRO A 102 -20.26 22.60 -4.29
C PRO A 102 -19.81 21.22 -4.76
N GLN A 103 -18.79 21.15 -5.65
CA GLN A 103 -18.23 19.86 -6.10
C GLN A 103 -17.58 19.12 -4.93
N LEU A 104 -16.71 19.79 -4.17
CA LEU A 104 -16.03 19.22 -3.00
C LEU A 104 -17.04 18.72 -1.96
N PHE A 105 -17.93 19.60 -1.48
CA PHE A 105 -18.81 19.26 -0.38
C PHE A 105 -19.91 18.27 -0.78
N LEU A 106 -20.38 18.27 -2.02
CA LEU A 106 -21.29 17.24 -2.49
C LEU A 106 -20.61 15.86 -2.51
N GLY A 107 -19.35 15.79 -2.90
CA GLY A 107 -18.55 14.58 -2.79
C GLY A 107 -18.39 14.10 -1.33
N ILE A 108 -18.13 15.04 -0.40
CA ILE A 108 -18.04 14.72 1.03
C ILE A 108 -19.38 14.20 1.57
N GLU A 109 -20.51 14.80 1.18
CA GLU A 109 -21.83 14.32 1.60
C GLU A 109 -22.13 12.91 1.06
N PHE A 110 -21.72 12.58 -0.18
CA PHE A 110 -21.85 11.23 -0.70
C PHE A 110 -20.99 10.23 0.08
N LEU A 111 -19.77 10.60 0.51
CA LEU A 111 -18.96 9.75 1.39
C LEU A 111 -19.63 9.50 2.74
N ARG A 112 -20.22 10.54 3.36
CA ARG A 112 -20.99 10.41 4.59
C ARG A 112 -22.21 9.49 4.43
N ALA A 113 -22.83 9.53 3.25
CA ALA A 113 -23.95 8.67 2.87
C ALA A 113 -23.52 7.24 2.47
N LYS A 114 -22.23 6.86 2.65
CA LYS A 114 -21.66 5.55 2.25
C LYS A 114 -21.86 5.24 0.76
N ASN A 115 -21.77 6.24 -0.11
CA ASN A 115 -21.85 6.12 -1.56
C ASN A 115 -20.57 6.67 -2.22
N PRO A 116 -19.46 5.92 -2.16
CA PRO A 116 -18.17 6.35 -2.70
C PRO A 116 -18.18 6.46 -4.23
N GLU A 117 -18.98 5.68 -4.96
CA GLU A 117 -19.09 5.74 -6.43
C GLU A 117 -19.59 7.11 -6.89
N ALA A 118 -20.62 7.64 -6.22
CA ALA A 118 -21.10 8.98 -6.51
C ALA A 118 -20.10 10.06 -6.06
N ALA A 119 -19.43 9.85 -4.92
CA ALA A 119 -18.47 10.80 -4.37
C ALA A 119 -17.29 11.04 -5.33
N VAL A 120 -16.71 10.00 -5.92
CA VAL A 120 -15.57 10.09 -6.85
C VAL A 120 -15.86 11.08 -7.97
N ASN A 121 -17.03 11.01 -8.60
CA ASN A 121 -17.36 11.88 -9.73
C ASN A 121 -17.29 13.38 -9.40
N PHE A 122 -17.67 13.77 -8.19
CA PHE A 122 -17.64 15.16 -7.74
C PHE A 122 -16.27 15.55 -7.23
N LEU A 123 -15.59 14.66 -6.51
CA LEU A 123 -14.25 14.90 -5.97
C LEU A 123 -13.19 15.00 -7.07
N GLU A 124 -13.26 14.19 -8.13
CA GLU A 124 -12.39 14.36 -9.32
C GLU A 124 -12.58 15.71 -10.01
N ARG A 125 -13.83 16.22 -10.06
CA ARG A 125 -14.09 17.55 -10.60
C ARG A 125 -13.54 18.64 -9.67
N ALA A 126 -13.68 18.48 -8.36
CA ALA A 126 -13.10 19.38 -7.39
C ALA A 126 -11.57 19.42 -7.51
N GLU A 127 -10.90 18.26 -7.60
CA GLU A 127 -9.45 18.18 -7.82
C GLU A 127 -9.02 18.88 -9.11
N LYS A 128 -9.73 18.68 -10.23
CA LYS A 128 -9.43 19.38 -11.50
C LYS A 128 -9.62 20.90 -11.40
N LEU A 129 -10.58 21.37 -10.61
CA LEU A 129 -10.82 22.80 -10.40
C LEU A 129 -9.80 23.44 -9.45
N ASN A 130 -9.33 22.70 -8.47
CA ASN A 130 -8.27 23.13 -7.54
C ASN A 130 -7.36 21.95 -7.18
N PRO A 131 -6.30 21.69 -7.98
CA PRO A 131 -5.39 20.55 -7.76
C PRO A 131 -4.54 20.65 -6.47
N ASN A 132 -4.52 21.80 -5.83
CA ASN A 132 -3.75 22.06 -4.60
C ASN A 132 -4.64 22.14 -3.35
N ASP A 133 -5.85 21.60 -3.40
CA ASP A 133 -6.72 21.54 -2.23
C ASP A 133 -6.53 20.24 -1.46
N LEU A 134 -6.10 20.37 -0.21
CA LEU A 134 -5.84 19.24 0.68
C LEU A 134 -7.10 18.40 0.94
N GLN A 135 -8.26 19.06 1.13
CA GLN A 135 -9.49 18.33 1.43
C GLN A 135 -10.01 17.55 0.23
N ALA A 136 -9.89 18.10 -0.98
CA ALA A 136 -10.22 17.40 -2.21
C ALA A 136 -9.35 16.14 -2.36
N ALA A 137 -8.03 16.27 -2.21
CA ALA A 137 -7.09 15.15 -2.31
C ALA A 137 -7.37 14.06 -1.26
N LEU A 138 -7.57 14.43 0.02
CA LEU A 138 -7.84 13.46 1.09
C LEU A 138 -9.17 12.74 0.91
N ASN A 139 -10.24 13.47 0.54
CA ASN A 139 -11.55 12.83 0.37
C ASN A 139 -11.61 12.00 -0.91
N LEU A 140 -10.90 12.39 -1.98
CA LEU A 140 -10.79 11.59 -3.20
C LEU A 140 -10.01 10.28 -2.91
N GLY A 141 -8.89 10.35 -2.21
CA GLY A 141 -8.15 9.17 -1.77
C GLY A 141 -9.02 8.23 -0.92
N LYS A 142 -9.78 8.79 0.04
CA LYS A 142 -10.73 8.01 0.84
C LYS A 142 -11.82 7.35 -0.01
N ALA A 143 -12.38 8.08 -0.98
CA ALA A 143 -13.40 7.53 -1.88
C ALA A 143 -12.87 6.35 -2.69
N TYR A 144 -11.67 6.48 -3.26
CA TYR A 144 -11.02 5.40 -4.00
C TYR A 144 -10.65 4.19 -3.12
N ASN A 145 -10.17 4.42 -1.89
CA ASN A 145 -9.91 3.32 -0.95
C ASN A 145 -11.19 2.52 -0.62
N LEU A 146 -12.32 3.20 -0.42
CA LEU A 146 -13.60 2.54 -0.19
C LEU A 146 -14.08 1.70 -1.40
N LEU A 147 -13.61 2.03 -2.59
CA LEU A 147 -13.86 1.30 -3.84
C LEU A 147 -12.80 0.24 -4.15
N ASN A 148 -11.81 0.03 -3.28
CA ASN A 148 -10.66 -0.84 -3.51
C ASN A 148 -9.82 -0.46 -4.76
N HIS A 149 -9.79 0.82 -5.12
CA HIS A 149 -8.92 1.38 -6.16
C HIS A 149 -7.68 1.99 -5.49
N ALA A 150 -6.79 1.14 -4.96
CA ALA A 150 -5.65 1.57 -4.18
C ALA A 150 -4.63 2.38 -5.01
N ASP A 151 -4.47 2.06 -6.30
CA ASP A 151 -3.68 2.82 -7.27
C ASP A 151 -4.08 4.30 -7.33
N ARG A 152 -5.37 4.57 -7.55
CA ARG A 152 -5.91 5.94 -7.61
C ARG A 152 -5.92 6.62 -6.24
N ALA A 153 -6.15 5.85 -5.18
CA ALA A 153 -6.10 6.38 -3.82
C ALA A 153 -4.68 6.86 -3.48
N ALA A 154 -3.64 6.10 -3.87
CA ALA A 154 -2.24 6.48 -3.68
C ALA A 154 -1.88 7.78 -4.43
N ASP A 155 -2.37 7.96 -5.67
CA ASP A 155 -2.19 9.20 -6.42
C ASP A 155 -2.77 10.40 -5.64
N ALA A 156 -4.01 10.31 -5.18
CA ALA A 156 -4.66 11.37 -4.42
C ALA A 156 -3.94 11.65 -3.08
N TYR A 157 -3.57 10.62 -2.31
CA TYR A 157 -2.82 10.79 -1.07
C TYR A 157 -1.39 11.31 -1.30
N SER A 158 -0.77 11.03 -2.44
CA SER A 158 0.53 11.60 -2.79
C SER A 158 0.45 13.12 -3.03
N ILE A 159 -0.68 13.62 -3.54
CA ILE A 159 -0.96 15.06 -3.61
C ILE A 159 -1.07 15.63 -2.20
N ALA A 160 -1.86 14.99 -1.32
CA ALA A 160 -2.02 15.42 0.07
C ALA A 160 -0.66 15.45 0.82
N ALA A 161 0.19 14.43 0.64
CA ALA A 161 1.51 14.38 1.26
C ALA A 161 2.44 15.51 0.79
N ARG A 162 2.38 15.89 -0.49
CA ARG A 162 3.13 17.06 -1.01
C ARG A 162 2.62 18.38 -0.44
N LEU A 163 1.32 18.51 -0.22
CA LEU A 163 0.71 19.72 0.34
C LEU A 163 1.00 19.87 1.84
N THR A 164 1.17 18.76 2.55
CA THR A 164 1.44 18.72 3.99
C THR A 164 2.58 17.76 4.32
N PRO A 165 3.83 18.10 3.94
CA PRO A 165 4.98 17.18 4.02
C PRO A 165 5.38 16.78 5.45
N ASN A 166 4.86 17.45 6.47
CA ASN A 166 5.13 17.21 7.89
C ASN A 166 3.94 16.57 8.64
N ASP A 167 2.97 16.01 7.94
CA ASP A 167 1.88 15.24 8.55
C ASP A 167 2.14 13.73 8.43
N ALA A 168 2.60 13.12 9.53
CA ALA A 168 2.91 11.70 9.61
C ALA A 168 1.72 10.81 9.22
N ASN A 169 0.48 11.22 9.58
CA ASN A 169 -0.71 10.42 9.30
C ASN A 169 -1.00 10.31 7.80
N ILE A 170 -0.69 11.35 7.03
CA ILE A 170 -0.87 11.32 5.58
C ILE A 170 0.17 10.38 4.94
N TRP A 171 1.43 10.45 5.39
CA TRP A 171 2.48 9.54 4.93
C TRP A 171 2.19 8.08 5.31
N LEU A 172 1.70 7.81 6.54
CA LEU A 172 1.23 6.48 6.93
C LEU A 172 0.09 5.98 6.05
N THR A 173 -0.91 6.85 5.78
CA THR A 173 -2.03 6.49 4.92
C THR A 173 -1.56 6.18 3.51
N LEU A 174 -0.65 6.97 2.96
CA LEU A 174 -0.07 6.74 1.64
C LEU A 174 0.70 5.41 1.60
N GLY A 175 1.57 5.16 2.59
CA GLY A 175 2.36 3.93 2.67
C GLY A 175 1.50 2.68 2.77
N THR A 176 0.49 2.70 3.64
CA THR A 176 -0.46 1.57 3.77
C THR A 176 -1.31 1.38 2.51
N THR A 177 -1.64 2.45 1.79
CA THR A 177 -2.37 2.36 0.51
C THR A 177 -1.52 1.68 -0.57
N TYR A 178 -0.22 2.00 -0.66
CA TYR A 178 0.69 1.27 -1.56
C TYR A 178 0.80 -0.22 -1.18
N LEU A 179 0.87 -0.57 0.10
CA LEU A 179 0.87 -1.98 0.53
C LEU A 179 -0.42 -2.70 0.13
N GLN A 180 -1.57 -2.05 0.22
CA GLN A 180 -2.84 -2.60 -0.25
C GLN A 180 -2.82 -2.87 -1.77
N GLN A 181 -2.19 -1.99 -2.56
CA GLN A 181 -2.02 -2.22 -4.00
C GLN A 181 -1.11 -3.41 -4.28
N VAL A 182 0.03 -3.52 -3.58
CA VAL A 182 0.94 -4.68 -3.68
C VAL A 182 0.19 -5.99 -3.40
N GLU A 183 -0.63 -6.03 -2.35
CA GLU A 183 -1.44 -7.20 -2.01
C GLU A 183 -2.50 -7.51 -3.08
N SER A 184 -3.17 -6.48 -3.60
CA SER A 184 -4.15 -6.62 -4.68
C SER A 184 -3.51 -7.20 -5.94
N ASP A 185 -2.35 -6.69 -6.35
CA ASP A 185 -1.61 -7.19 -7.51
C ASP A 185 -1.15 -8.64 -7.31
N ALA A 186 -0.61 -8.98 -6.13
CA ALA A 186 -0.21 -10.33 -5.79
C ALA A 186 -1.39 -11.32 -5.87
N ARG A 187 -2.58 -10.90 -5.41
CA ARG A 187 -3.81 -11.71 -5.48
C ARG A 187 -4.24 -11.95 -6.93
N VAL A 188 -4.18 -10.92 -7.79
CA VAL A 188 -4.47 -11.06 -9.23
C VAL A 188 -3.43 -11.95 -9.91
N MET A 189 -2.13 -11.75 -9.62
CA MET A 189 -1.05 -12.56 -10.18
C MET A 189 -1.22 -14.03 -9.84
N THR A 190 -1.46 -14.37 -8.58
CA THR A 190 -1.58 -15.76 -8.11
C THR A 190 -2.86 -16.45 -8.57
N SER A 191 -3.96 -15.72 -8.72
CA SER A 191 -5.23 -16.29 -9.16
C SER A 191 -5.32 -16.45 -10.68
N ALA A 192 -5.00 -15.37 -11.44
CA ALA A 192 -5.21 -15.34 -12.89
C ALA A 192 -3.97 -15.76 -13.70
N TYR A 193 -2.75 -15.63 -13.14
CA TYR A 193 -1.48 -15.79 -13.85
C TYR A 193 -0.52 -16.77 -13.17
N ARG A 194 -1.00 -17.71 -12.35
CA ARG A 194 -0.19 -18.62 -11.50
C ARG A 194 0.92 -19.38 -12.21
N HIS A 195 0.82 -19.57 -13.53
CA HIS A 195 1.84 -20.25 -14.34
C HIS A 195 2.78 -19.29 -15.08
N SER A 196 2.65 -17.98 -14.84
CA SER A 196 3.53 -17.00 -15.44
C SER A 196 4.89 -16.97 -14.75
N PRO A 197 6.00 -16.90 -15.51
CA PRO A 197 7.34 -16.71 -14.94
C PRO A 197 7.45 -15.47 -14.04
N TYR A 198 6.69 -14.41 -14.30
CA TYR A 198 6.67 -13.20 -13.47
C TYR A 198 6.10 -13.44 -12.07
N VAL A 199 5.13 -14.36 -11.93
CA VAL A 199 4.60 -14.75 -10.62
C VAL A 199 5.64 -15.49 -9.82
N THR A 200 6.31 -16.45 -10.43
CA THR A 200 7.38 -17.21 -9.77
C THR A 200 8.58 -16.32 -9.43
N LEU A 201 8.92 -15.38 -10.31
CA LEU A 201 9.98 -14.41 -10.06
C LEU A 201 9.62 -13.48 -8.88
N ARG A 202 8.39 -12.95 -8.84
CA ARG A 202 7.97 -12.10 -7.70
C ARG A 202 7.97 -12.87 -6.38
N ALA A 203 7.59 -14.16 -6.40
CA ALA A 203 7.69 -15.02 -5.23
C ALA A 203 9.15 -15.23 -4.80
N ALA A 204 10.08 -15.43 -5.76
CA ALA A 204 11.51 -15.56 -5.46
C ALA A 204 12.08 -14.32 -4.77
N GLU A 205 11.74 -13.13 -5.27
CA GLU A 205 12.13 -11.85 -4.67
C GLU A 205 11.58 -11.69 -3.25
N THR A 206 10.29 -12.01 -3.07
CA THR A 206 9.65 -11.96 -1.75
C THR A 206 10.31 -12.91 -0.76
N PHE A 207 10.59 -14.17 -1.16
CA PHE A 207 11.31 -15.10 -0.31
C PHE A 207 12.73 -14.62 0.02
N ALA A 208 13.42 -14.00 -0.93
CA ALA A 208 14.73 -13.42 -0.68
C ALA A 208 14.67 -12.27 0.34
N GLU A 209 13.69 -11.38 0.22
CA GLU A 209 13.47 -10.27 1.16
C GLU A 209 13.12 -10.78 2.57
N GLU A 210 12.33 -11.85 2.67
CA GLU A 210 11.99 -12.52 3.94
C GLU A 210 13.13 -13.34 4.54
N GLY A 211 14.27 -13.46 3.85
CA GLY A 211 15.41 -14.29 4.28
C GLY A 211 15.22 -15.79 4.06
N LYS A 212 14.16 -16.21 3.37
CA LYS A 212 13.87 -17.60 3.01
C LYS A 212 14.70 -18.02 1.78
N LEU A 213 16.04 -18.03 1.95
CA LEU A 213 16.99 -18.08 0.82
C LEU A 213 16.95 -19.39 0.01
N LEU A 214 16.54 -20.52 0.61
CA LEU A 214 16.39 -21.79 -0.12
C LEU A 214 15.17 -21.78 -1.03
N GLN A 215 14.05 -21.25 -0.54
CA GLN A 215 12.83 -21.10 -1.32
C GLN A 215 13.01 -20.07 -2.43
N ALA A 216 13.73 -18.97 -2.15
CA ALA A 216 14.10 -17.98 -3.15
C ALA A 216 14.93 -18.61 -4.29
N GLU A 217 15.95 -19.39 -3.95
CA GLU A 217 16.80 -20.09 -4.93
C GLU A 217 15.99 -21.02 -5.86
N ASP A 218 15.13 -21.86 -5.29
CA ASP A 218 14.28 -22.78 -6.05
C ASP A 218 13.32 -22.03 -6.97
N ALA A 219 12.72 -20.96 -6.48
CA ALA A 219 11.81 -20.11 -7.24
C ALA A 219 12.56 -19.36 -8.37
N TYR A 220 13.78 -18.83 -8.13
CA TYR A 220 14.60 -18.23 -9.20
C TYR A 220 14.97 -19.25 -10.28
N LYS A 221 15.42 -20.45 -9.90
CA LYS A 221 15.73 -21.53 -10.85
C LYS A 221 14.51 -21.89 -11.70
N THR A 222 13.34 -21.96 -11.07
CA THR A 222 12.07 -22.24 -11.77
C THR A 222 11.68 -21.11 -12.72
N ALA A 223 11.79 -19.85 -12.30
CA ALA A 223 11.47 -18.69 -13.13
C ALA A 223 12.39 -18.61 -14.35
N ILE A 224 13.70 -18.80 -14.16
CA ILE A 224 14.72 -18.83 -15.22
C ILE A 224 14.47 -19.98 -16.20
N ALA A 225 14.18 -21.20 -15.71
CA ALA A 225 13.89 -22.36 -16.55
C ALA A 225 12.62 -22.18 -17.39
N SER A 226 11.68 -21.40 -16.92
CA SER A 226 10.42 -21.05 -17.62
C SER A 226 10.59 -19.92 -18.64
N GLY A 227 11.82 -19.44 -18.88
CA GLY A 227 12.11 -18.31 -19.76
C GLY A 227 11.89 -16.99 -19.03
N SER A 228 12.74 -16.70 -18.05
CA SER A 228 12.62 -15.48 -17.24
C SER A 228 12.64 -14.24 -18.11
N PRO A 229 11.66 -13.43 -17.94
CA PRO A 229 11.40 -12.35 -18.84
C PRO A 229 11.81 -10.96 -18.31
N ALA A 230 12.11 -10.84 -17.02
CA ALA A 230 12.45 -9.57 -16.42
C ALA A 230 13.96 -9.30 -16.51
N PRO A 231 14.37 -8.08 -16.86
CA PRO A 231 15.77 -7.65 -16.77
C PRO A 231 16.33 -7.84 -15.36
N CYS A 232 17.61 -8.11 -15.25
CA CYS A 232 18.32 -8.30 -13.97
C CYS A 232 17.95 -9.55 -13.16
N THR A 233 17.17 -10.48 -13.67
CA THR A 233 16.75 -11.69 -12.94
C THR A 233 17.94 -12.54 -12.47
N HIS A 234 18.92 -12.78 -13.33
CA HIS A 234 20.13 -13.50 -12.94
C HIS A 234 20.96 -12.72 -11.91
N ALA A 235 20.99 -11.38 -11.99
CA ALA A 235 21.69 -10.56 -11.01
C ALA A 235 21.02 -10.64 -9.62
N GLU A 236 19.71 -10.55 -9.54
CA GLU A 236 18.95 -10.67 -8.27
C GLU A 236 19.10 -12.08 -7.68
N PHE A 237 19.11 -13.12 -8.53
CA PHE A 237 19.43 -14.47 -8.10
C PHE A 237 20.88 -14.58 -7.58
N GLY A 238 21.84 -13.96 -8.25
CA GLY A 238 23.25 -13.89 -7.80
C GLY A 238 23.38 -13.24 -6.41
N ILE A 239 22.63 -12.16 -6.14
CA ILE A 239 22.57 -11.53 -4.80
C ILE A 239 22.08 -12.54 -3.75
N THR A 240 21.02 -13.28 -4.06
CA THR A 240 20.48 -14.31 -3.17
C THR A 240 21.51 -15.40 -2.86
N LEU A 241 22.27 -15.84 -3.86
CA LEU A 241 23.35 -16.83 -3.70
C LEU A 241 24.52 -16.28 -2.87
N LEU A 242 24.89 -15.00 -3.05
CA LEU A 242 25.90 -14.35 -2.19
C LEU A 242 25.45 -14.34 -0.71
N ARG A 243 24.19 -14.03 -0.45
CA ARG A 243 23.64 -14.09 0.93
C ARG A 243 23.70 -15.51 1.50
N LYS A 244 23.59 -16.54 0.67
CA LYS A 244 23.81 -17.95 1.02
C LYS A 244 25.30 -18.35 1.13
N LYS A 245 26.22 -17.41 0.91
CA LYS A 245 27.69 -17.65 0.87
C LYS A 245 28.14 -18.59 -0.27
N ASN A 246 27.32 -18.76 -1.29
CA ASN A 246 27.66 -19.50 -2.49
C ASN A 246 28.23 -18.57 -3.58
N VAL A 247 29.46 -18.09 -3.36
CA VAL A 247 30.10 -17.06 -4.20
C VAL A 247 30.33 -17.56 -5.62
N ALA A 248 30.70 -18.85 -5.81
CA ALA A 248 31.00 -19.39 -7.12
C ALA A 248 29.76 -19.42 -8.05
N GLU A 249 28.64 -19.93 -7.57
CA GLU A 249 27.37 -19.94 -8.32
C GLU A 249 26.82 -18.52 -8.52
N ALA A 250 26.97 -17.64 -7.51
CA ALA A 250 26.59 -16.24 -7.64
C ALA A 250 27.34 -15.55 -8.79
N ARG A 251 28.66 -15.75 -8.88
CA ARG A 251 29.48 -15.24 -9.98
C ARG A 251 28.95 -15.72 -11.34
N GLU A 252 28.67 -17.04 -11.47
CA GLU A 252 28.12 -17.58 -12.70
C GLU A 252 26.80 -16.88 -13.11
N GLN A 253 25.95 -16.59 -12.16
CA GLN A 253 24.69 -15.87 -12.44
C GLN A 253 24.95 -14.43 -12.90
N PHE A 254 25.86 -13.71 -12.26
CA PHE A 254 26.24 -12.36 -12.68
C PHE A 254 26.88 -12.35 -14.09
N GLU A 255 27.74 -13.32 -14.39
CA GLU A 255 28.35 -13.47 -15.72
C GLU A 255 27.29 -13.81 -16.79
N ARG A 256 26.30 -14.64 -16.45
CA ARG A 256 25.16 -14.93 -17.34
C ARG A 256 24.37 -13.66 -17.63
N GLU A 257 24.04 -12.86 -16.60
CA GLU A 257 23.34 -11.58 -16.79
C GLU A 257 24.14 -10.64 -17.69
N ALA A 258 25.45 -10.52 -17.47
CA ALA A 258 26.34 -9.68 -18.28
C ALA A 258 26.43 -10.16 -19.75
N SER A 259 26.21 -11.45 -20.02
CA SER A 259 26.22 -12.01 -21.37
C SER A 259 24.89 -11.86 -22.12
N THR A 260 23.79 -11.63 -21.42
CA THR A 260 22.52 -11.28 -22.04
C THR A 260 22.64 -9.84 -22.55
N GLY A 261 22.30 -9.54 -23.76
CA GLY A 261 22.48 -8.18 -24.35
C GLY A 261 21.81 -7.01 -23.60
N THR A 262 21.21 -7.28 -22.45
CA THR A 262 20.52 -6.32 -21.56
C THR A 262 21.38 -5.78 -20.43
N HIS A 263 22.67 -6.07 -20.38
CA HIS A 263 23.64 -5.63 -19.34
C HIS A 263 23.04 -4.94 -18.12
N CYS A 264 22.81 -5.70 -17.05
CA CYS A 264 22.25 -5.15 -15.81
C CYS A 264 23.38 -4.65 -14.89
N GLY A 265 23.34 -3.38 -14.46
CA GLY A 265 24.32 -2.79 -13.55
C GLY A 265 24.48 -3.55 -12.23
N LEU A 266 23.39 -4.20 -11.74
CA LEU A 266 23.46 -5.09 -10.58
C LEU A 266 24.41 -6.29 -10.80
N ALA A 267 24.51 -6.79 -12.02
CA ALA A 267 25.45 -7.87 -12.33
C ALA A 267 26.90 -7.40 -12.20
N THR A 268 27.23 -6.21 -12.72
CA THR A 268 28.56 -5.61 -12.58
C THR A 268 28.89 -5.33 -11.12
N LEU A 269 27.93 -4.80 -10.36
CA LEU A 269 28.07 -4.56 -8.92
C LEU A 269 28.24 -5.89 -8.17
N GLY A 270 27.44 -6.90 -8.52
CA GLY A 270 27.52 -8.24 -7.93
C GLY A 270 28.87 -8.94 -8.21
N LEU A 271 29.41 -8.79 -9.41
CA LEU A 271 30.77 -9.28 -9.74
C LEU A 271 31.83 -8.60 -8.88
N ALA A 272 31.74 -7.27 -8.70
CA ALA A 272 32.65 -6.55 -7.83
C ALA A 272 32.58 -7.05 -6.37
N VAL A 273 31.37 -7.30 -5.85
CA VAL A 273 31.20 -7.85 -4.50
C VAL A 273 31.72 -9.29 -4.40
N ALA A 274 31.53 -10.11 -5.44
CA ALA A 274 32.10 -11.47 -5.50
C ALA A 274 33.63 -11.43 -5.49
N GLU A 275 34.26 -10.48 -6.22
CA GLU A 275 35.72 -10.25 -6.17
C GLU A 275 36.20 -9.90 -4.75
N VAL A 276 35.45 -9.06 -4.02
CA VAL A 276 35.76 -8.75 -2.60
C VAL A 276 35.67 -10.03 -1.76
N ALA A 277 34.63 -10.83 -1.94
CA ALA A 277 34.42 -12.06 -1.18
C ALA A 277 35.53 -13.10 -1.43
N GLU A 278 36.14 -13.07 -2.63
CA GLU A 278 37.25 -13.93 -3.02
C GLU A 278 38.65 -13.34 -2.70
N GLY A 279 38.67 -12.15 -2.05
CA GLY A 279 39.93 -11.51 -1.63
C GLY A 279 40.70 -10.80 -2.74
N ARG A 280 40.00 -10.36 -3.80
CA ARG A 280 40.57 -9.62 -4.94
C ARG A 280 40.05 -8.17 -5.02
N PRO A 281 40.43 -7.31 -4.08
CA PRO A 281 39.89 -5.94 -3.98
C PRO A 281 40.22 -5.04 -5.19
N ASP A 282 41.38 -5.22 -5.82
CA ASP A 282 41.79 -4.39 -6.98
C ASP A 282 40.89 -4.65 -8.21
N ALA A 283 40.50 -5.92 -8.44
CA ALA A 283 39.55 -6.26 -9.48
C ALA A 283 38.14 -5.67 -9.20
N ALA A 284 37.69 -5.75 -7.94
CA ALA A 284 36.42 -5.16 -7.50
C ALA A 284 36.39 -3.66 -7.74
N LEU A 285 37.48 -2.95 -7.46
CA LEU A 285 37.56 -1.51 -7.61
C LEU A 285 37.31 -1.04 -9.04
N THR A 286 37.82 -1.78 -10.03
CA THR A 286 37.63 -1.46 -11.44
C THR A 286 36.15 -1.43 -11.82
N GLY A 287 35.38 -2.44 -11.40
CA GLY A 287 33.94 -2.52 -11.66
C GLY A 287 33.16 -1.41 -10.95
N LEU A 288 33.45 -1.18 -9.67
CA LEU A 288 32.79 -0.13 -8.86
C LEU A 288 33.09 1.28 -9.41
N THR A 289 34.32 1.53 -9.83
CA THR A 289 34.70 2.82 -10.43
C THR A 289 33.93 3.08 -11.73
N SER A 290 33.86 2.08 -12.60
CA SER A 290 33.12 2.19 -13.85
C SER A 290 31.65 2.51 -13.64
N LEU A 291 30.99 1.80 -12.70
CA LEU A 291 29.58 2.07 -12.35
C LEU A 291 29.38 3.42 -11.67
N SER A 292 30.25 3.79 -10.73
CA SER A 292 30.15 5.08 -10.04
C SER A 292 30.33 6.26 -10.98
N MET A 293 31.17 6.12 -12.01
CA MET A 293 31.32 7.12 -13.07
C MET A 293 30.11 7.16 -14.01
N ALA A 294 29.43 6.03 -14.20
CA ALA A 294 28.25 5.93 -15.04
C ALA A 294 26.99 6.47 -14.36
N ASP A 295 26.72 6.01 -13.13
CA ASP A 295 25.57 6.39 -12.32
C ASP A 295 25.92 6.24 -10.82
N PRO A 296 26.41 7.28 -10.16
CA PRO A 296 26.75 7.23 -8.72
C PRO A 296 25.53 6.97 -7.83
N GLY A 297 24.35 7.48 -8.19
CA GLY A 297 23.11 7.28 -7.45
C GLY A 297 22.67 5.82 -7.45
N PHE A 298 22.86 5.13 -8.57
CA PHE A 298 22.60 3.69 -8.64
C PHE A 298 23.53 2.89 -7.73
N VAL A 299 24.82 3.20 -7.68
CA VAL A 299 25.76 2.52 -6.79
C VAL A 299 25.39 2.78 -5.32
N GLU A 300 25.07 4.03 -4.96
CA GLU A 300 24.68 4.41 -3.61
C GLU A 300 23.41 3.67 -3.13
N SER A 301 22.41 3.56 -3.98
CA SER A 301 21.15 2.89 -3.64
C SER A 301 21.25 1.35 -3.66
N SER A 302 22.14 0.79 -4.48
CA SER A 302 22.21 -0.65 -4.71
C SER A 302 23.28 -1.38 -3.88
N LEU A 303 24.38 -0.72 -3.51
CA LEU A 303 25.45 -1.34 -2.73
C LEU A 303 24.98 -1.90 -1.37
N PRO A 304 24.05 -1.27 -0.63
CA PRO A 304 23.51 -1.81 0.60
C PRO A 304 22.79 -3.17 0.46
N LEU A 305 22.28 -3.52 -0.73
CA LEU A 305 21.66 -4.82 -1.00
C LEU A 305 22.64 -5.99 -0.79
N PHE A 306 23.93 -5.73 -0.87
CA PHE A 306 25.00 -6.73 -0.74
C PHE A 306 25.58 -6.79 0.69
N ARG A 307 25.08 -6.00 1.64
CA ARG A 307 25.63 -5.96 3.02
C ARG A 307 25.73 -7.34 3.65
N ASP A 308 24.64 -8.11 3.57
CA ASP A 308 24.57 -9.44 4.17
C ASP A 308 25.38 -10.50 3.38
N ALA A 309 25.81 -10.16 2.18
CA ALA A 309 26.63 -11.04 1.35
C ALA A 309 28.08 -11.13 1.84
N VAL A 310 28.57 -10.08 2.48
CA VAL A 310 29.94 -10.02 3.03
C VAL A 310 29.90 -10.42 4.51
N SER A 311 30.52 -11.55 4.87
CA SER A 311 30.54 -12.04 6.26
C SER A 311 31.52 -11.24 7.13
N ALA A 312 31.37 -11.32 8.46
CA ALA A 312 32.30 -10.70 9.41
C ALA A 312 33.77 -11.14 9.19
N ASP A 313 34.00 -12.38 8.75
CA ASP A 313 35.33 -12.89 8.38
C ASP A 313 35.90 -12.23 7.12
N GLN A 314 35.03 -11.64 6.28
CA GLN A 314 35.36 -10.92 5.06
C GLN A 314 35.43 -9.39 5.27
N ALA A 315 35.30 -8.91 6.49
CA ALA A 315 35.50 -7.49 6.81
C ALA A 315 36.93 -7.03 6.44
N ARG A 316 37.92 -7.94 6.45
CA ARG A 316 39.30 -7.63 6.02
C ARG A 316 39.40 -7.31 4.52
N PRO A 317 38.84 -8.10 3.59
CA PRO A 317 38.74 -7.73 2.18
C PRO A 317 37.98 -6.43 1.93
N ALA A 318 36.86 -6.19 2.60
CA ALA A 318 36.11 -4.95 2.49
C ALA A 318 36.90 -3.74 3.00
N ALA A 319 37.65 -3.88 4.11
CA ALA A 319 38.57 -2.85 4.61
C ALA A 319 39.77 -2.64 3.66
N ALA A 320 40.23 -3.68 2.96
CA ALA A 320 41.26 -3.55 1.93
C ALA A 320 40.71 -2.76 0.73
N LEU A 321 39.49 -3.06 0.26
CA LEU A 321 38.81 -2.31 -0.80
C LEU A 321 38.66 -0.83 -0.43
N ALA A 322 38.21 -0.52 0.78
CA ALA A 322 38.07 0.87 1.27
C ALA A 322 39.43 1.60 1.26
N ARG A 323 40.52 0.93 1.69
CA ARG A 323 41.88 1.52 1.67
C ARG A 323 42.40 1.73 0.24
N VAL A 324 42.13 0.81 -0.68
CA VAL A 324 42.51 0.96 -2.09
C VAL A 324 41.73 2.13 -2.70
N ALA A 325 40.43 2.22 -2.42
CA ALA A 325 39.59 3.34 -2.84
C ALA A 325 40.05 4.71 -2.29
N GLN A 326 40.51 4.77 -1.02
CA GLN A 326 41.07 5.99 -0.42
C GLN A 326 42.37 6.46 -1.07
N ASN A 327 43.18 5.52 -1.57
CA ASN A 327 44.46 5.82 -2.19
C ASN A 327 44.36 6.14 -3.69
N ASP A 328 43.22 5.93 -4.32
CA ASP A 328 42.99 6.22 -5.72
C ASP A 328 42.49 7.67 -5.89
N ALA A 329 43.37 8.54 -6.35
CA ALA A 329 43.07 9.96 -6.58
C ALA A 329 42.05 10.20 -7.70
N THR A 330 41.64 9.17 -8.45
CA THR A 330 40.62 9.25 -9.49
C THR A 330 39.21 8.99 -8.96
N LEU A 331 39.10 8.42 -7.76
CA LEU A 331 37.84 8.15 -7.09
C LEU A 331 37.35 9.36 -6.28
N SER A 332 36.06 9.61 -6.33
CA SER A 332 35.45 10.58 -5.42
C SER A 332 35.56 10.08 -3.98
N GLY A 333 35.88 10.95 -3.03
CA GLY A 333 35.90 10.61 -1.60
C GLY A 333 34.58 10.00 -1.11
N ASP A 334 33.51 10.22 -1.87
CA ASP A 334 32.17 9.69 -1.60
C ASP A 334 32.08 8.18 -1.81
N LEU A 335 32.75 7.59 -2.84
CA LEU A 335 32.71 6.15 -3.07
C LEU A 335 33.45 5.38 -1.96
N SER A 336 34.59 5.89 -1.47
CA SER A 336 35.33 5.30 -0.37
C SER A 336 34.49 5.28 0.91
N SER A 337 33.85 6.41 1.25
CA SER A 337 32.96 6.50 2.42
C SER A 337 31.70 5.64 2.28
N LEU A 338 31.19 5.49 1.05
CA LEU A 338 30.07 4.61 0.75
C LEU A 338 30.43 3.13 0.96
N ILE A 339 31.61 2.69 0.50
CA ILE A 339 32.12 1.34 0.71
C ILE A 339 32.28 1.06 2.21
N GLU A 340 32.86 2.01 2.97
CA GLU A 340 33.00 1.88 4.43
C GLU A 340 31.64 1.72 5.13
N ARG A 341 30.69 2.60 4.82
CA ARG A 341 29.33 2.54 5.39
C ARG A 341 28.60 1.25 5.04
N SER A 342 28.73 0.78 3.80
CA SER A 342 28.00 -0.40 3.30
C SER A 342 28.53 -1.72 3.84
N PHE A 343 29.85 -1.86 4.07
CA PHE A 343 30.48 -3.13 4.42
C PHE A 343 31.10 -3.19 5.80
N ILE A 344 31.38 -2.06 6.46
CA ILE A 344 32.16 -2.03 7.70
C ILE A 344 31.34 -1.49 8.88
N SER A 345 30.45 -0.53 8.67
CA SER A 345 29.65 0.09 9.72
C SER A 345 28.35 -0.69 9.97
N ALA A 346 28.16 -1.15 11.22
CA ALA A 346 26.96 -1.89 11.63
C ALA A 346 25.72 -1.00 11.83
N ASP A 347 25.87 0.34 11.77
CA ASP A 347 24.94 1.28 12.41
C ASP A 347 24.37 2.37 11.49
N THR A 348 24.02 2.06 10.24
CA THR A 348 23.27 3.04 9.44
C THR A 348 22.16 2.40 8.65
N THR A 349 20.91 2.79 8.98
CA THR A 349 19.77 2.72 8.07
C THR A 349 20.16 3.37 6.74
N PRO A 350 19.83 2.76 5.58
CA PRO A 350 20.13 3.37 4.30
C PRO A 350 19.36 4.69 4.19
N ALA A 351 20.08 5.80 4.10
CA ALA A 351 19.49 7.05 3.67
C ALA A 351 19.03 6.85 2.23
N MET A 352 17.74 6.80 2.02
CA MET A 352 17.17 6.91 0.69
C MET A 352 17.45 8.34 0.22
N GLY A 353 18.52 8.50 -0.53
CA GLY A 353 18.89 9.77 -1.13
C GLY A 353 17.72 10.24 -2.01
N SER A 354 17.17 11.39 -1.68
CA SER A 354 16.37 12.16 -2.62
C SER A 354 17.32 12.61 -3.73
N GLY A 355 17.41 11.81 -4.78
CA GLY A 355 18.25 12.11 -5.94
C GLY A 355 17.72 13.32 -6.73
N GLU A 356 17.85 14.53 -6.16
CA GLU A 356 17.76 15.79 -6.89
C GLU A 356 19.15 16.22 -7.42
N GLY A 357 19.89 15.29 -7.98
CA GLY A 357 21.07 15.55 -8.76
C GLY A 357 20.71 15.72 -10.23
N GLY A 358 20.14 16.86 -10.61
CA GLY A 358 19.82 17.15 -12.00
C GLY A 358 21.07 17.18 -12.87
N TRP A 359 21.26 16.13 -13.65
CA TRP A 359 22.20 16.10 -14.75
C TRP A 359 21.68 17.01 -15.88
N PRO A 360 22.58 17.68 -16.64
CA PRO A 360 22.13 18.48 -17.78
C PRO A 360 21.38 17.57 -18.77
N PRO A 361 20.21 18.00 -19.28
CA PRO A 361 19.38 17.18 -20.16
C PRO A 361 20.15 16.71 -21.38
N SER A 362 20.05 15.44 -21.70
CA SER A 362 20.64 14.84 -22.90
C SER A 362 20.19 15.62 -24.14
N LYS A 363 21.12 16.09 -24.96
CA LYS A 363 20.83 16.78 -26.21
C LYS A 363 20.42 15.86 -27.35
N GLN A 364 20.28 14.55 -27.09
CA GLN A 364 19.92 13.59 -28.13
C GLN A 364 18.40 13.42 -28.22
N PRO A 365 17.84 13.24 -29.42
CA PRO A 365 16.42 12.95 -29.58
C PRO A 365 16.09 11.61 -28.89
N PRO A 366 14.92 11.48 -28.25
CA PRO A 366 14.53 10.27 -27.58
C PRO A 366 14.30 9.13 -28.59
N THR A 367 15.32 8.29 -28.76
CA THR A 367 15.20 7.04 -29.51
C THR A 367 15.32 5.86 -28.56
N LEU A 368 14.52 4.83 -28.77
CA LEU A 368 14.59 3.60 -27.97
C LEU A 368 16.00 2.98 -27.99
N ALA A 369 16.67 2.99 -29.13
CA ALA A 369 18.04 2.49 -29.25
C ALA A 369 19.01 3.23 -28.31
N ASN A 370 18.84 4.54 -28.12
CA ASN A 370 19.64 5.30 -27.16
C ASN A 370 19.31 4.91 -25.72
N ALA A 371 18.05 4.67 -25.41
CA ALA A 371 17.64 4.21 -24.07
C ALA A 371 18.17 2.79 -23.75
N GLU A 372 18.09 1.86 -24.69
CA GLU A 372 18.66 0.53 -24.56
C GLU A 372 20.19 0.58 -24.34
N MET A 373 20.88 1.45 -25.07
CA MET A 373 22.31 1.66 -24.87
C MET A 373 22.62 2.24 -23.48
N LEU A 374 21.85 3.24 -23.01
CA LEU A 374 22.03 3.82 -21.68
C LEU A 374 21.76 2.78 -20.58
N TYR A 375 20.72 2.00 -20.76
CA TYR A 375 20.39 0.89 -19.84
C TYR A 375 21.55 -0.12 -19.78
N ALA A 376 22.05 -0.56 -20.94
CA ALA A 376 23.15 -1.49 -21.05
C ALA A 376 24.47 -0.97 -20.42
N MET A 377 24.64 0.36 -20.36
CA MET A 377 25.78 1.01 -19.71
C MET A 377 25.59 1.22 -18.20
N GLY A 378 24.45 0.81 -17.61
CA GLY A 378 24.10 1.08 -16.22
C GLY A 378 23.76 2.56 -15.93
N ARG A 379 23.46 3.34 -16.98
CA ARG A 379 23.11 4.79 -16.85
C ARG A 379 21.61 4.95 -16.71
N TYR A 380 21.06 4.42 -15.62
CA TYR A 380 19.61 4.32 -15.42
C TYR A 380 18.94 5.68 -15.28
N ALA A 381 19.54 6.62 -14.55
CA ALA A 381 19.00 7.96 -14.40
C ALA A 381 18.89 8.67 -15.77
N GLN A 382 19.91 8.55 -16.64
CA GLN A 382 19.87 9.13 -17.98
C GLN A 382 18.87 8.41 -18.90
N CYS A 383 18.69 7.10 -18.72
CA CYS A 383 17.68 6.32 -19.43
C CYS A 383 16.26 6.78 -19.03
N ASP A 384 16.02 6.98 -17.75
CA ASP A 384 14.74 7.47 -17.22
C ASP A 384 14.44 8.89 -17.72
N ASP A 385 15.39 9.82 -17.57
CA ASP A 385 15.27 11.20 -18.07
C ASP A 385 14.94 11.27 -19.57
N LEU A 386 15.49 10.33 -20.37
CA LEU A 386 15.24 10.24 -21.79
C LEU A 386 13.82 9.73 -22.10
N LEU A 387 13.33 8.71 -21.36
CA LEU A 387 12.09 8.02 -21.66
C LEU A 387 10.86 8.63 -20.97
N LYS A 388 11.03 9.19 -19.79
CA LYS A 388 9.94 9.76 -18.96
C LYS A 388 9.09 10.80 -19.68
N PRO A 389 9.63 11.79 -20.43
CA PRO A 389 8.82 12.74 -21.18
C PRO A 389 8.01 12.09 -22.31
N ALA A 390 8.50 10.98 -22.86
CA ALA A 390 7.87 10.24 -23.95
C ALA A 390 6.91 9.13 -23.48
N LEU A 391 6.79 8.90 -22.16
CA LEU A 391 6.03 7.79 -21.59
C LEU A 391 4.64 7.65 -22.23
N GLY A 392 3.92 8.76 -22.45
CA GLY A 392 2.58 8.75 -23.04
C GLY A 392 2.49 8.18 -24.48
N SER A 393 3.58 8.25 -25.24
CA SER A 393 3.64 7.87 -26.67
C SER A 393 4.36 6.53 -26.94
N ILE A 394 5.06 5.97 -25.95
CA ILE A 394 5.81 4.71 -26.10
C ILE A 394 4.84 3.54 -26.28
N ALA A 395 5.16 2.63 -27.20
CA ALA A 395 4.36 1.43 -27.46
C ALA A 395 4.40 0.44 -26.28
N SER A 396 3.32 -0.33 -26.11
CA SER A 396 3.15 -1.21 -24.92
C SER A 396 4.24 -2.27 -24.78
N ASP A 397 4.78 -2.78 -25.88
CA ASP A 397 5.87 -3.76 -25.88
C ASP A 397 7.23 -3.20 -25.43
N GLN A 398 7.37 -1.88 -25.45
CA GLN A 398 8.58 -1.14 -25.10
C GLN A 398 8.53 -0.54 -23.68
N LEU A 399 7.35 -0.55 -23.06
CA LEU A 399 7.16 0.01 -21.71
C LEU A 399 7.91 -0.75 -20.62
N GLN A 400 8.29 -2.00 -20.88
CA GLN A 400 9.13 -2.76 -19.94
C GLN A 400 10.51 -2.11 -19.76
N LEU A 401 11.09 -1.56 -20.85
CA LEU A 401 12.35 -0.83 -20.76
C LEU A 401 12.18 0.44 -19.91
N VAL A 402 11.08 1.18 -20.09
CA VAL A 402 10.78 2.36 -19.24
C VAL A 402 10.69 1.95 -17.78
N ALA A 403 9.88 0.93 -17.48
CA ALA A 403 9.70 0.46 -16.11
C ALA A 403 11.02 0.03 -15.45
N SER A 404 11.89 -0.68 -16.19
CA SER A 404 13.18 -1.11 -15.66
C SER A 404 14.17 0.06 -15.51
N CYS A 405 14.26 0.99 -16.49
CA CYS A 405 15.11 2.18 -16.37
C CYS A 405 14.73 2.99 -15.14
N SER A 406 13.44 3.33 -15.01
CA SER A 406 12.95 4.15 -13.89
C SER A 406 13.11 3.43 -12.55
N PHE A 407 12.88 2.11 -12.49
CA PHE A 407 13.04 1.35 -11.26
C PHE A 407 14.49 1.38 -10.74
N TYR A 408 15.46 1.10 -11.62
CA TYR A 408 16.88 1.11 -11.23
C TYR A 408 17.45 2.53 -11.11
N ALA A 409 16.79 3.54 -11.67
CA ALA A 409 17.07 4.96 -11.40
C ALA A 409 16.49 5.45 -10.05
N GLY A 410 15.65 4.63 -9.40
CA GLY A 410 14.97 5.02 -8.16
C GLY A 410 13.71 5.88 -8.38
N ASP A 411 13.29 6.10 -9.64
CA ASP A 411 12.01 6.77 -9.94
C ASP A 411 10.86 5.77 -9.98
N PHE A 412 10.44 5.33 -8.79
CA PHE A 412 9.39 4.35 -8.63
C PHE A 412 8.02 4.87 -9.07
N ARG A 413 7.81 6.20 -9.10
CA ARG A 413 6.56 6.79 -9.62
C ARG A 413 6.44 6.63 -11.13
N THR A 414 7.52 6.89 -11.87
CA THR A 414 7.55 6.65 -13.31
C THR A 414 7.45 5.16 -13.62
N THR A 415 8.08 4.29 -12.79
CA THR A 415 7.91 2.84 -12.89
C THR A 415 6.44 2.42 -12.76
N SER A 416 5.72 2.89 -11.72
CA SER A 416 4.30 2.60 -11.51
C SER A 416 3.44 3.13 -12.67
N ALA A 417 3.72 4.33 -13.18
CA ALA A 417 3.02 4.89 -14.33
C ALA A 417 3.23 4.07 -15.63
N ALA A 418 4.43 3.54 -15.87
CA ALA A 418 4.71 2.62 -16.97
C ALA A 418 3.99 1.28 -16.78
N ALA A 419 3.98 0.77 -15.55
CA ALA A 419 3.32 -0.46 -15.16
C ALA A 419 1.80 -0.41 -15.37
N LEU A 420 1.14 0.69 -15.02
CA LEU A 420 -0.28 0.92 -15.28
C LEU A 420 -0.61 0.84 -16.78
N ARG A 421 0.26 1.37 -17.64
CA ARG A 421 0.09 1.25 -19.08
C ARG A 421 0.33 -0.18 -19.58
N LEU A 422 1.30 -0.91 -19.03
CA LEU A 422 1.49 -2.34 -19.31
C LEU A 422 0.24 -3.15 -18.90
N LYS A 423 -0.37 -2.84 -17.76
CA LYS A 423 -1.62 -3.48 -17.28
C LYS A 423 -2.81 -3.28 -18.19
N SER A 424 -2.86 -2.17 -18.92
CA SER A 424 -3.97 -1.86 -19.83
C SER A 424 -4.02 -2.76 -21.07
N ASN A 425 -2.90 -3.39 -21.45
CA ASN A 425 -2.83 -4.31 -22.58
C ASN A 425 -2.82 -5.77 -22.07
N PRO A 426 -3.76 -6.63 -22.53
CA PRO A 426 -3.84 -8.03 -22.08
C PRO A 426 -2.55 -8.83 -22.23
N SER A 427 -1.75 -8.57 -23.29
CA SER A 427 -0.50 -9.30 -23.55
C SER A 427 0.65 -8.96 -22.60
N THR A 428 0.65 -7.75 -22.05
CA THR A 428 1.67 -7.25 -21.12
C THR A 428 1.19 -7.07 -19.69
N ARG A 429 -0.07 -7.45 -19.43
CA ARG A 429 -0.73 -7.19 -18.15
C ARG A 429 0.01 -7.76 -16.94
N VAL A 430 0.51 -8.99 -17.04
CA VAL A 430 1.27 -9.61 -15.93
C VAL A 430 2.61 -8.92 -15.70
N GLN A 431 3.24 -8.39 -16.74
CA GLN A 431 4.45 -7.57 -16.62
C GLN A 431 4.14 -6.27 -15.86
N GLY A 432 3.01 -5.64 -16.19
CA GLY A 432 2.54 -4.45 -15.48
C GLY A 432 2.30 -4.72 -13.99
N LEU A 433 1.59 -5.81 -13.65
CA LEU A 433 1.37 -6.22 -12.26
C LEU A 433 2.70 -6.45 -11.52
N TYR A 434 3.68 -7.07 -12.17
CA TYR A 434 5.00 -7.30 -11.59
C TYR A 434 5.74 -5.98 -11.27
N TRP A 435 5.84 -5.07 -12.24
CA TRP A 435 6.55 -3.80 -12.06
C TRP A 435 5.83 -2.86 -11.08
N GLU A 436 4.50 -2.82 -11.11
CA GLU A 436 3.70 -2.04 -10.16
C GLU A 436 3.93 -2.54 -8.73
N SER A 437 3.80 -3.85 -8.50
CA SER A 437 4.05 -4.45 -7.19
C SER A 437 5.46 -4.12 -6.64
N LYS A 438 6.50 -4.14 -7.49
CA LYS A 438 7.87 -3.75 -7.09
C LYS A 438 7.98 -2.27 -6.76
N ALA A 439 7.44 -1.41 -7.61
CA ALA A 439 7.49 0.05 -7.42
C ALA A 439 6.71 0.48 -6.17
N ASP A 440 5.49 -0.02 -6.03
CA ASP A 440 4.61 0.34 -4.91
C ASP A 440 5.16 -0.15 -3.57
N GLN A 441 5.86 -1.29 -3.53
CA GLN A 441 6.57 -1.73 -2.33
C GLN A 441 7.67 -0.73 -1.93
N LYS A 442 8.45 -0.20 -2.88
CA LYS A 442 9.47 0.81 -2.60
C LYS A 442 8.86 2.14 -2.17
N LEU A 443 7.78 2.56 -2.84
CA LEU A 443 7.01 3.76 -2.47
C LEU A 443 6.39 3.63 -1.07
N ALA A 444 5.87 2.44 -0.72
CA ALA A 444 5.35 2.16 0.61
C ALA A 444 6.44 2.33 1.68
N ILE A 445 7.59 1.69 1.48
CA ILE A 445 8.71 1.78 2.41
C ILE A 445 9.13 3.25 2.60
N ALA A 446 9.29 4.00 1.51
CA ALA A 446 9.68 5.41 1.57
C ALA A 446 8.66 6.27 2.34
N ALA A 447 7.36 6.05 2.09
CA ALA A 447 6.29 6.76 2.78
C ALA A 447 6.22 6.42 4.28
N LEU A 448 6.37 5.15 4.64
CA LEU A 448 6.36 4.70 6.04
C LEU A 448 7.60 5.17 6.80
N MET A 449 8.78 5.15 6.17
CA MET A 449 10.00 5.72 6.75
C MET A 449 9.83 7.22 7.01
N ARG A 450 9.27 7.95 6.04
CA ARG A 450 9.01 9.38 6.20
C ARG A 450 8.03 9.66 7.35
N ALA A 451 6.99 8.84 7.50
CA ALA A 451 6.08 8.95 8.64
C ALA A 451 6.80 8.75 9.98
N GLY A 452 7.67 7.75 10.07
CA GLY A 452 8.47 7.46 11.27
C GLY A 452 9.47 8.58 11.61
N GLU A 453 10.08 9.22 10.59
CA GLU A 453 10.95 10.39 10.82
C GLU A 453 10.20 11.60 11.40
N ILE A 454 8.92 11.76 11.05
CA ILE A 454 8.09 12.88 11.52
C ILE A 454 7.53 12.60 12.91
N ASP A 455 7.02 11.40 13.15
CA ASP A 455 6.37 11.00 14.40
C ASP A 455 6.50 9.49 14.60
N ALA A 456 7.60 9.07 15.22
CA ALA A 456 7.88 7.67 15.52
C ALA A 456 6.93 7.08 16.58
N ASP A 457 6.42 7.94 17.47
CA ASP A 457 5.58 7.54 18.60
C ASP A 457 4.07 7.74 18.33
N SER A 458 3.67 7.85 17.07
CA SER A 458 2.23 7.98 16.77
C SER A 458 1.48 6.68 17.03
N PRO A 459 0.20 6.74 17.50
CA PRO A 459 -0.62 5.54 17.72
C PRO A 459 -0.68 4.62 16.49
N ARG A 460 -0.74 5.21 15.30
CA ARG A 460 -0.81 4.46 14.05
C ARG A 460 0.51 3.77 13.68
N MET A 461 1.64 4.36 14.06
CA MET A 461 2.96 3.72 13.88
C MET A 461 3.08 2.48 14.77
N HIS A 462 2.65 2.59 16.03
CA HIS A 462 2.62 1.44 16.94
C HIS A 462 1.69 0.32 16.45
N VAL A 463 0.52 0.65 15.86
CA VAL A 463 -0.32 -0.36 15.21
C VAL A 463 0.42 -1.04 14.07
N LEU A 464 1.08 -0.28 13.20
CA LEU A 464 1.85 -0.85 12.08
C LEU A 464 2.99 -1.75 12.54
N LEU A 465 3.75 -1.33 13.56
CA LEU A 465 4.82 -2.15 14.15
C LEU A 465 4.26 -3.44 14.77
N GLY A 466 3.15 -3.32 15.49
CA GLY A 466 2.44 -4.47 16.03
C GLY A 466 2.00 -5.46 14.94
N ASP A 467 1.47 -4.96 13.81
CA ASP A 467 1.11 -5.78 12.66
C ASP A 467 2.32 -6.51 12.06
N VAL A 468 3.47 -5.85 11.95
CA VAL A 468 4.74 -6.47 11.50
C VAL A 468 5.19 -7.58 12.46
N PHE A 469 5.15 -7.35 13.78
CA PHE A 469 5.49 -8.36 14.75
C PHE A 469 4.50 -9.54 14.73
N ARG A 470 3.21 -9.27 14.59
CA ARG A 470 2.16 -10.29 14.44
C ARG A 470 2.39 -11.20 13.24
N GLN A 471 2.74 -10.63 12.09
CA GLN A 471 3.08 -11.42 10.88
C GLN A 471 4.29 -12.33 11.11
N LYS A 472 5.25 -11.89 11.93
CA LYS A 472 6.42 -12.68 12.34
C LYS A 472 6.13 -13.65 13.49
N ARG A 473 4.87 -13.77 13.93
CA ARG A 473 4.41 -14.56 15.09
C ARG A 473 5.13 -14.19 16.41
N ARG A 474 5.63 -12.96 16.51
CA ARG A 474 6.20 -12.39 17.72
C ARG A 474 5.10 -11.71 18.52
N TRP A 475 4.26 -12.53 19.16
CA TRP A 475 3.02 -12.08 19.79
C TRP A 475 3.26 -11.11 20.93
N ASP A 476 4.22 -11.40 21.83
CA ASP A 476 4.55 -10.52 22.97
C ASP A 476 4.96 -9.11 22.50
N ASP A 477 5.78 -9.02 21.42
CA ASP A 477 6.20 -7.73 20.86
C ASP A 477 5.01 -7.02 20.18
N ALA A 478 4.14 -7.76 19.49
CA ALA A 478 2.94 -7.21 18.87
C ALA A 478 1.99 -6.64 19.93
N GLU A 479 1.75 -7.38 21.02
CA GLU A 479 0.94 -6.91 22.15
C GLU A 479 1.51 -5.63 22.74
N ALA A 480 2.83 -5.56 22.99
CA ALA A 480 3.48 -4.38 23.56
C ALA A 480 3.23 -3.13 22.69
N GLU A 481 3.38 -3.26 21.36
CA GLU A 481 3.16 -2.15 20.43
C GLU A 481 1.67 -1.74 20.39
N TYR A 482 0.74 -2.70 20.35
CA TYR A 482 -0.70 -2.38 20.36
C TYR A 482 -1.12 -1.75 21.69
N ARG A 483 -0.55 -2.15 22.83
CA ARG A 483 -0.81 -1.50 24.12
C ARG A 483 -0.32 -0.04 24.12
N GLN A 484 0.82 0.25 23.51
CA GLN A 484 1.29 1.63 23.32
C GLN A 484 0.33 2.42 22.44
N ALA A 485 -0.13 1.84 21.32
CA ALA A 485 -1.11 2.48 20.45
C ALA A 485 -2.41 2.84 21.21
N VAL A 486 -2.93 1.92 22.02
CA VAL A 486 -4.13 2.14 22.85
C VAL A 486 -3.88 3.15 23.96
N ALA A 487 -2.70 3.17 24.57
CA ALA A 487 -2.34 4.15 25.59
C ALA A 487 -2.29 5.58 25.03
N LEU A 488 -1.80 5.74 23.79
CA LEU A 488 -1.72 7.04 23.10
C LEU A 488 -3.07 7.49 22.53
N ASP A 489 -3.87 6.56 22.01
CA ASP A 489 -5.26 6.83 21.56
C ASP A 489 -6.23 5.75 22.05
N PRO A 490 -6.79 5.91 23.27
CA PRO A 490 -7.72 4.94 23.85
C PRO A 490 -9.02 4.74 23.07
N LYS A 491 -9.34 5.67 22.14
CA LYS A 491 -10.53 5.59 21.31
C LYS A 491 -10.26 4.98 19.93
N SER A 492 -9.02 4.68 19.61
CA SER A 492 -8.67 4.04 18.35
C SER A 492 -9.31 2.65 18.27
N HIS A 493 -10.31 2.53 17.41
CA HIS A 493 -10.96 1.25 17.13
C HIS A 493 -9.95 0.21 16.63
N SER A 494 -9.13 0.56 15.63
CA SER A 494 -8.14 -0.35 15.05
C SER A 494 -7.09 -0.82 16.07
N ALA A 495 -6.59 0.08 16.94
CA ALA A 495 -5.61 -0.30 17.94
C ALA A 495 -6.19 -1.29 18.97
N ARG A 496 -7.44 -1.04 19.45
CA ARG A 496 -8.13 -1.93 20.38
C ARG A 496 -8.44 -3.29 19.76
N LEU A 497 -8.93 -3.31 18.53
CA LEU A 497 -9.23 -4.57 17.83
C LEU A 497 -7.94 -5.39 17.58
N SER A 498 -6.86 -4.75 17.12
CA SER A 498 -5.58 -5.41 16.92
C SER A 498 -4.99 -5.96 18.23
N LEU A 499 -5.13 -5.21 19.34
CA LEU A 499 -4.75 -5.68 20.67
C LEU A 499 -5.59 -6.91 21.09
N ALA A 500 -6.90 -6.88 20.89
CA ALA A 500 -7.78 -8.01 21.23
C ALA A 500 -7.41 -9.27 20.42
N ILE A 501 -7.11 -9.13 19.12
CA ILE A 501 -6.65 -10.23 18.26
C ILE A 501 -5.29 -10.79 18.75
N ALA A 502 -4.34 -9.93 19.15
CA ALA A 502 -3.05 -10.38 19.67
C ALA A 502 -3.24 -11.17 20.99
N LEU A 503 -4.00 -10.63 21.93
CA LEU A 503 -4.33 -11.29 23.19
C LEU A 503 -5.03 -12.63 23.00
N PHE A 504 -5.97 -12.70 22.06
CA PHE A 504 -6.63 -13.96 21.69
C PHE A 504 -5.62 -14.99 21.16
N SER A 505 -4.67 -14.56 20.32
CA SER A 505 -3.61 -15.43 19.79
C SER A 505 -2.67 -15.96 20.87
N GLU A 506 -2.56 -15.26 22.00
CA GLU A 506 -1.80 -15.66 23.19
C GLU A 506 -2.65 -16.43 24.21
N LEU A 507 -3.89 -16.80 23.86
CA LEU A 507 -4.85 -17.48 24.73
C LEU A 507 -5.30 -16.65 25.96
N LYS A 508 -5.13 -15.34 25.94
CA LYS A 508 -5.61 -14.39 26.95
C LYS A 508 -7.08 -14.02 26.68
N ASN A 509 -7.94 -15.04 26.61
CA ASN A 509 -9.31 -14.94 26.09
C ASN A 509 -10.19 -13.96 26.86
N ASP A 510 -10.07 -13.89 28.19
CA ASP A 510 -10.91 -13.00 29.02
C ASP A 510 -10.61 -11.53 28.71
N GLU A 511 -9.31 -11.16 28.63
CA GLU A 511 -8.89 -9.79 28.32
C GLU A 511 -9.25 -9.42 26.89
N ALA A 512 -9.03 -10.33 25.93
CA ALA A 512 -9.42 -10.14 24.54
C ALA A 512 -10.92 -9.87 24.40
N PHE A 513 -11.75 -10.68 25.08
CA PHE A 513 -13.20 -10.54 25.02
C PHE A 513 -13.70 -9.27 25.69
N ASP A 514 -13.09 -8.80 26.78
CA ASP A 514 -13.45 -7.55 27.44
C ASP A 514 -13.21 -6.33 26.55
N ILE A 515 -12.06 -6.32 25.85
CA ILE A 515 -11.77 -5.26 24.87
C ILE A 515 -12.75 -5.32 23.71
N ASP A 516 -12.95 -6.48 23.12
CA ASP A 516 -13.83 -6.71 21.97
C ASP A 516 -15.28 -6.35 22.29
N ARG A 517 -15.77 -6.73 23.48
CA ARG A 517 -17.10 -6.36 23.96
C ARG A 517 -17.26 -4.84 24.05
N SER A 518 -16.20 -4.10 24.42
CA SER A 518 -16.24 -2.64 24.43
C SER A 518 -16.42 -2.04 23.02
N LEU A 519 -15.83 -2.66 22.01
CA LEU A 519 -16.01 -2.29 20.59
C LEU A 519 -17.44 -2.55 20.12
N LEU A 520 -18.00 -3.71 20.49
CA LEU A 520 -19.37 -4.10 20.14
C LEU A 520 -20.45 -3.28 20.88
N VAL A 521 -20.12 -2.63 21.99
CA VAL A 521 -21.00 -1.64 22.62
C VAL A 521 -21.05 -0.35 21.80
N GLU A 522 -19.94 0.05 21.16
CA GLU A 522 -19.86 1.23 20.29
C GLU A 522 -20.49 0.98 18.92
N ASP A 523 -20.18 -0.16 18.29
CA ASP A 523 -20.79 -0.62 17.03
C ASP A 523 -21.17 -2.10 17.11
N PRO A 524 -22.45 -2.42 17.45
CA PRO A 524 -22.94 -3.80 17.51
C PRO A 524 -22.92 -4.56 16.18
N SER A 525 -22.71 -3.84 15.07
CA SER A 525 -22.70 -4.40 13.71
C SER A 525 -21.29 -4.54 13.10
N ASP A 526 -20.25 -4.21 13.86
CA ASP A 526 -18.87 -4.35 13.42
C ASP A 526 -18.56 -5.80 13.04
N PRO A 527 -18.24 -6.10 11.77
CA PRO A 527 -18.08 -7.48 11.34
C PRO A 527 -16.81 -8.14 11.86
N GLU A 528 -15.71 -7.40 12.04
CA GLU A 528 -14.43 -7.93 12.51
C GLU A 528 -14.49 -8.21 14.02
N ALA A 529 -15.09 -7.33 14.81
CA ALA A 529 -15.33 -7.54 16.23
C ALA A 529 -16.33 -8.70 16.48
N ASN A 530 -17.42 -8.76 15.73
CA ASN A 530 -18.35 -9.91 15.84
C ASN A 530 -17.68 -11.24 15.46
N LEU A 531 -16.75 -11.26 14.48
CA LEU A 531 -15.99 -12.46 14.15
C LEU A 531 -15.10 -12.89 15.32
N LEU A 532 -14.36 -11.95 15.92
CA LEU A 532 -13.48 -12.22 17.06
C LEU A 532 -14.26 -12.71 18.28
N ALA A 533 -15.39 -12.05 18.63
CA ALA A 533 -16.26 -12.52 19.72
C ALA A 533 -16.77 -13.94 19.48
N GLY A 534 -17.18 -14.23 18.24
CA GLY A 534 -17.59 -15.58 17.84
C GLY A 534 -16.47 -16.59 17.97
N GLU A 535 -15.29 -16.27 17.52
CA GLU A 535 -14.10 -17.14 17.56
C GLU A 535 -13.67 -17.44 19.01
N ILE A 536 -13.63 -16.42 19.88
CA ILE A 536 -13.34 -16.60 21.31
C ILE A 536 -14.36 -17.56 21.94
N ASN A 537 -15.66 -17.41 21.66
CA ASN A 537 -16.69 -18.28 22.21
C ASN A 537 -16.58 -19.72 21.66
N VAL A 538 -16.23 -19.90 20.39
CA VAL A 538 -15.97 -21.23 19.81
C VAL A 538 -14.78 -21.90 20.51
N GLN A 539 -13.69 -21.16 20.74
CA GLN A 539 -12.50 -21.68 21.44
C GLN A 539 -12.81 -22.09 22.88
N LEU A 540 -13.71 -21.38 23.56
CA LEU A 540 -14.18 -21.70 24.91
C LEU A 540 -15.27 -22.80 24.91
N ASN A 541 -15.66 -23.34 23.76
CA ASN A 541 -16.75 -24.28 23.56
C ASN A 541 -18.15 -23.73 23.94
N HIS A 542 -18.32 -22.42 23.93
CA HIS A 542 -19.58 -21.72 24.14
C HIS A 542 -20.33 -21.57 22.81
N PHE A 543 -20.69 -22.69 22.18
CA PHE A 543 -21.20 -22.69 20.80
C PHE A 543 -22.54 -21.97 20.64
N ALA A 544 -23.40 -22.00 21.66
CA ALA A 544 -24.69 -21.31 21.64
C ALA A 544 -24.51 -19.76 21.67
N GLU A 545 -23.51 -19.31 22.39
CA GLU A 545 -23.15 -17.89 22.51
C GLU A 545 -22.37 -17.37 21.29
N ALA A 546 -21.63 -18.25 20.59
CA ALA A 546 -20.87 -17.90 19.39
C ALA A 546 -21.78 -17.55 18.21
N GLU A 547 -22.87 -18.31 18.00
CA GLU A 547 -23.74 -18.17 16.82
C GLU A 547 -24.31 -16.76 16.60
N PRO A 548 -24.85 -16.06 17.63
CA PRO A 548 -25.36 -14.71 17.47
C PRO A 548 -24.32 -13.70 16.96
N TYR A 549 -23.04 -13.83 17.35
CA TYR A 549 -21.95 -12.99 16.87
C TYR A 549 -21.60 -13.32 15.43
N LEU A 550 -21.34 -14.59 15.12
CA LEU A 550 -20.98 -15.03 13.77
C LEU A 550 -22.06 -14.69 12.73
N SER A 551 -23.34 -14.74 13.13
CA SER A 551 -24.46 -14.40 12.25
C SER A 551 -24.53 -12.91 11.89
N LYS A 552 -23.87 -12.02 12.63
CA LYS A 552 -23.79 -10.58 12.37
C LYS A 552 -22.63 -10.17 11.47
N CYS A 553 -21.75 -11.09 11.09
CA CYS A 553 -20.59 -10.81 10.23
C CYS A 553 -20.99 -10.52 8.78
N GLN A 554 -21.99 -9.62 8.59
CA GLN A 554 -22.39 -9.14 7.27
C GLN A 554 -21.36 -8.11 6.79
N ASN A 555 -21.01 -8.15 5.51
CA ASN A 555 -19.99 -7.29 4.90
C ASN A 555 -18.54 -7.50 5.38
N LEU A 556 -18.25 -8.70 5.87
CA LEU A 556 -16.89 -9.12 6.15
C LEU A 556 -16.06 -9.13 4.84
N LYS A 557 -14.77 -8.81 4.92
CA LYS A 557 -13.88 -8.88 3.76
C LYS A 557 -13.82 -10.33 3.22
N PRO A 558 -13.76 -10.50 1.88
CA PRO A 558 -13.82 -11.83 1.26
C PRO A 558 -12.78 -12.83 1.77
N GLU A 559 -11.61 -12.37 2.17
CA GLU A 559 -10.54 -13.19 2.72
C GLU A 559 -10.90 -13.86 4.05
N PHE A 560 -11.78 -13.28 4.85
CA PHE A 560 -12.23 -13.85 6.13
C PHE A 560 -13.45 -14.78 6.00
N LEU A 561 -14.13 -14.79 4.84
CA LEU A 561 -15.33 -15.63 4.66
C LEU A 561 -15.07 -17.13 4.85
N PRO A 562 -13.97 -17.73 4.33
CA PRO A 562 -13.69 -19.14 4.60
C PRO A 562 -13.55 -19.45 6.10
N HIS A 563 -12.93 -18.55 6.85
CA HIS A 563 -12.77 -18.70 8.30
C HIS A 563 -14.10 -18.59 9.04
N LEU A 564 -14.94 -17.59 8.70
CA LEU A 564 -16.29 -17.45 9.23
C LEU A 564 -17.11 -18.73 9.00
N HIS A 565 -17.09 -19.25 7.77
CA HIS A 565 -17.81 -20.47 7.42
C HIS A 565 -17.27 -21.70 8.16
N ALA A 566 -15.97 -21.77 8.43
CA ALA A 566 -15.37 -22.83 9.24
C ALA A 566 -15.89 -22.79 10.69
N LEU A 567 -15.93 -21.60 11.30
CA LEU A 567 -16.46 -21.38 12.65
C LEU A 567 -17.96 -21.73 12.73
N LEU A 568 -18.78 -21.24 11.80
CA LEU A 568 -20.20 -21.60 11.72
C LEU A 568 -20.39 -23.10 11.51
N GLY A 569 -19.59 -23.73 10.67
CA GLY A 569 -19.57 -25.17 10.47
C GLY A 569 -19.30 -25.94 11.77
N GLN A 570 -18.34 -25.48 12.58
CA GLN A 570 -18.03 -26.03 13.88
C GLN A 570 -19.20 -25.86 14.88
N VAL A 571 -19.75 -24.65 14.98
CA VAL A 571 -20.91 -24.37 15.83
C VAL A 571 -22.08 -25.28 15.48
N TYR A 572 -22.40 -25.45 14.20
CA TYR A 572 -23.50 -26.30 13.76
C TYR A 572 -23.21 -27.79 13.96
N ALA A 573 -21.95 -28.21 13.82
CA ALA A 573 -21.56 -29.60 14.08
C ALA A 573 -21.69 -29.98 15.56
N GLU A 574 -21.25 -29.11 16.47
CA GLU A 574 -21.29 -29.32 17.92
C GLU A 574 -22.72 -29.15 18.51
N THR A 575 -23.59 -28.41 17.81
CA THR A 575 -25.02 -28.31 18.15
C THR A 575 -25.91 -29.30 17.39
N ASP A 576 -25.32 -30.35 16.80
CA ASP A 576 -25.98 -31.48 16.09
C ASP A 576 -26.82 -31.08 14.87
N ARG A 577 -26.56 -29.92 14.30
CA ARG A 577 -27.18 -29.41 13.05
C ARG A 577 -26.39 -29.84 11.82
N ILE A 578 -26.26 -31.16 11.61
CA ILE A 578 -25.36 -31.76 10.62
C ILE A 578 -25.52 -31.21 9.19
N PRO A 579 -26.75 -31.05 8.62
CA PRO A 579 -26.89 -30.51 7.26
C PRO A 579 -26.38 -29.09 7.13
N ALA A 580 -26.60 -28.22 8.14
CA ALA A 580 -26.11 -26.85 8.16
C ALA A 580 -24.57 -26.83 8.26
N ALA A 581 -23.99 -27.65 9.16
CA ALA A 581 -22.55 -27.79 9.30
C ALA A 581 -21.87 -28.20 7.99
N VAL A 582 -22.43 -29.15 7.25
CA VAL A 582 -21.91 -29.60 5.94
C VAL A 582 -21.96 -28.45 4.94
N THR A 583 -23.01 -27.62 4.95
CA THR A 583 -23.16 -26.48 4.04
C THR A 583 -22.09 -25.45 4.31
N GLU A 584 -21.88 -25.08 5.57
CA GLU A 584 -20.88 -24.09 5.96
C GLU A 584 -19.45 -24.57 5.68
N TYR A 585 -19.09 -25.79 6.07
CA TYR A 585 -17.77 -26.32 5.76
C TYR A 585 -17.48 -26.43 4.25
N LYS A 586 -18.49 -26.66 3.40
CA LYS A 586 -18.30 -26.61 1.95
C LYS A 586 -17.91 -25.20 1.45
N GLN A 587 -18.45 -24.15 2.06
CA GLN A 587 -18.07 -22.77 1.73
C GLN A 587 -16.67 -22.44 2.27
N ALA A 588 -16.27 -23.07 3.36
CA ALA A 588 -14.94 -22.89 3.96
C ALA A 588 -13.80 -23.58 3.18
N LEU A 589 -14.09 -24.49 2.24
CA LEU A 589 -13.07 -25.28 1.51
C LEU A 589 -12.04 -24.42 0.75
N LEU A 590 -12.38 -23.19 0.37
CA LEU A 590 -11.43 -22.27 -0.27
C LEU A 590 -10.24 -21.90 0.63
N GLY A 591 -10.41 -22.02 1.96
CA GLY A 591 -9.35 -21.76 2.96
C GLY A 591 -8.72 -23.03 3.55
N ASP A 592 -9.04 -24.22 3.03
CA ASP A 592 -8.54 -25.49 3.59
C ASP A 592 -7.14 -25.83 3.05
N GLU A 593 -6.13 -25.21 3.61
CA GLU A 593 -4.74 -25.43 3.22
C GLU A 593 -4.12 -26.69 3.83
N ASP A 594 -4.53 -27.04 5.06
CA ASP A 594 -3.97 -28.16 5.85
C ASP A 594 -4.83 -29.43 5.83
N GLY A 595 -5.98 -29.38 5.15
CA GLY A 595 -6.92 -30.51 5.05
C GLY A 595 -7.81 -30.70 6.28
N SER A 596 -7.81 -29.76 7.24
CA SER A 596 -8.62 -29.85 8.47
C SER A 596 -10.12 -29.77 8.16
N ILE A 597 -10.54 -28.90 7.25
CA ILE A 597 -11.95 -28.75 6.86
C ILE A 597 -12.46 -29.99 6.12
N HIS A 598 -11.68 -30.55 5.20
CA HIS A 598 -12.01 -31.83 4.57
C HIS A 598 -12.13 -32.95 5.60
N PHE A 599 -11.30 -32.96 6.65
CA PHE A 599 -11.40 -33.94 7.74
C PHE A 599 -12.72 -33.79 8.52
N MET A 600 -13.12 -32.56 8.85
CA MET A 600 -14.38 -32.29 9.54
C MET A 600 -15.57 -32.70 8.66
N LEU A 601 -15.57 -32.35 7.39
CA LEU A 601 -16.59 -32.83 6.43
C LEU A 601 -16.68 -34.36 6.38
N ALA A 602 -15.55 -35.05 6.32
CA ALA A 602 -15.51 -36.51 6.28
C ALA A 602 -16.15 -37.14 7.53
N ARG A 603 -15.90 -36.54 8.71
CA ARG A 603 -16.55 -36.99 9.97
C ARG A 603 -18.06 -36.80 9.93
N LEU A 604 -18.53 -35.64 9.42
CA LEU A 604 -19.96 -35.33 9.29
C LEU A 604 -20.66 -36.25 8.29
N TYR A 605 -20.08 -36.50 7.11
CA TYR A 605 -20.60 -37.43 6.12
C TYR A 605 -20.70 -38.85 6.68
N ARG A 606 -19.69 -39.28 7.46
CA ARG A 606 -19.74 -40.59 8.13
C ARG A 606 -20.88 -40.64 9.14
N LYS A 607 -21.10 -39.55 9.91
CA LYS A 607 -22.22 -39.47 10.89
C LYS A 607 -23.57 -39.46 10.17
N ALA A 608 -23.65 -38.87 8.97
CA ALA A 608 -24.83 -38.86 8.11
C ALA A 608 -25.05 -40.19 7.34
N GLY A 609 -24.10 -41.12 7.38
CA GLY A 609 -24.19 -42.39 6.64
C GLY A 609 -23.72 -42.32 5.19
N GLU A 610 -23.19 -41.20 4.73
CA GLU A 610 -22.71 -40.93 3.36
C GLU A 610 -21.28 -41.46 3.19
N LYS A 611 -21.11 -42.76 3.06
CA LYS A 611 -19.80 -43.43 3.08
C LYS A 611 -18.86 -42.98 1.96
N ASP A 612 -19.36 -42.86 0.72
CA ASP A 612 -18.53 -42.48 -0.44
C ASP A 612 -18.03 -41.04 -0.35
N ALA A 613 -18.90 -40.14 0.10
CA ALA A 613 -18.52 -38.73 0.34
C ALA A 613 -17.48 -38.61 1.46
N ALA A 614 -17.65 -39.39 2.54
CA ALA A 614 -16.69 -39.43 3.64
C ALA A 614 -15.32 -39.93 3.21
N GLU A 615 -15.25 -41.03 2.43
CA GLU A 615 -13.97 -41.55 1.92
C GLU A 615 -13.27 -40.57 0.98
N LYS A 616 -14.02 -39.89 0.11
CA LYS A 616 -13.48 -38.86 -0.77
C LYS A 616 -12.87 -37.71 0.06
N ALA A 617 -13.61 -37.17 0.99
CA ALA A 617 -13.16 -36.08 1.85
C ALA A 617 -11.92 -36.48 2.70
N PHE A 618 -11.85 -37.72 3.24
CA PHE A 618 -10.65 -38.21 3.92
C PHE A 618 -9.44 -38.34 3.02
N ARG A 619 -9.59 -38.68 1.74
CA ARG A 619 -8.46 -38.71 0.79
C ARG A 619 -7.92 -37.30 0.53
N GLU A 620 -8.82 -36.34 0.27
CA GLU A 620 -8.42 -34.95 0.05
C GLU A 620 -7.72 -34.35 1.28
N SER A 621 -8.28 -34.58 2.49
CA SER A 621 -7.65 -34.17 3.74
C SER A 621 -6.23 -34.68 3.88
N ARG A 622 -5.99 -35.99 3.62
CA ARG A 622 -4.64 -36.58 3.70
C ARG A 622 -3.67 -35.97 2.69
N THR A 623 -4.15 -35.71 1.47
CA THR A 623 -3.32 -35.11 0.42
C THR A 623 -2.89 -33.70 0.79
N LEU A 624 -3.82 -32.89 1.33
CA LEU A 624 -3.52 -31.53 1.77
C LEU A 624 -2.62 -31.54 3.01
N ARG A 625 -2.87 -32.42 3.98
CA ARG A 625 -2.03 -32.56 5.17
C ARG A 625 -0.59 -32.92 4.80
N GLN A 626 -0.40 -33.87 3.89
CA GLN A 626 0.95 -34.25 3.45
C GLN A 626 1.68 -33.08 2.79
N LYS A 627 0.99 -32.30 1.95
CA LYS A 627 1.57 -31.10 1.33
C LYS A 627 1.92 -30.03 2.37
N TRP A 628 1.09 -29.89 3.39
CA TRP A 628 1.32 -28.96 4.50
C TRP A 628 2.55 -29.39 5.33
N ASP A 629 2.61 -30.66 5.72
CA ASP A 629 3.72 -31.19 6.51
C ASP A 629 5.05 -31.13 5.73
N ASP A 630 5.03 -31.36 4.42
CA ASP A 630 6.21 -31.20 3.56
C ASP A 630 6.69 -29.75 3.51
N ARG A 631 5.77 -28.77 3.43
CA ARG A 631 6.12 -27.34 3.53
C ARG A 631 6.68 -26.98 4.91
N ALA A 632 6.03 -27.40 5.98
CA ALA A 632 6.48 -27.14 7.35
C ALA A 632 7.87 -27.74 7.62
N ARG A 633 8.17 -28.94 7.09
CA ARG A 633 9.50 -29.54 7.20
C ARG A 633 10.57 -28.72 6.50
N ILE A 634 10.30 -28.20 5.29
CA ILE A 634 11.21 -27.32 4.58
C ILE A 634 11.46 -26.03 5.37
N GLU A 635 10.43 -25.45 5.99
CA GLU A 635 10.57 -24.28 6.85
C GLU A 635 11.42 -24.53 8.09
N LEU A 636 11.25 -25.69 8.75
CA LEU A 636 12.03 -26.09 9.95
C LEU A 636 13.51 -26.34 9.63
N GLU A 637 13.80 -26.93 8.47
CA GLU A 637 15.20 -27.16 8.02
C GLU A 637 15.93 -25.86 7.71
N GLN A 638 15.22 -24.73 7.58
CA GLN A 638 15.78 -23.40 7.29
C GLN A 638 16.08 -22.57 8.55
N ILE A 639 15.66 -23.02 9.74
CA ILE A 639 16.00 -22.33 10.99
C ILE A 639 17.48 -22.60 11.28
N PRO A 640 18.35 -21.56 11.30
CA PRO A 640 19.74 -21.75 11.70
C PRO A 640 19.75 -22.31 13.13
N THR A 641 20.30 -23.50 13.29
CA THR A 641 20.60 -24.01 14.64
C THR A 641 21.73 -23.14 15.20
N ASP A 642 21.35 -22.15 15.98
CA ASP A 642 22.31 -21.31 16.73
C ASP A 642 22.98 -22.17 17.81
N THR A 643 24.05 -22.85 17.42
CA THR A 643 24.92 -23.65 18.33
C THR A 643 25.91 -22.78 19.10
N SER A 644 25.76 -21.45 19.09
CA SER A 644 26.69 -20.51 19.75
C SER A 644 26.24 -20.05 21.15
N ARG A 645 25.23 -20.70 21.74
CA ARG A 645 24.88 -20.50 23.16
C ARG A 645 25.20 -21.76 23.98
N GLN A 646 26.49 -22.03 24.17
CA GLN A 646 27.04 -22.76 25.33
C GLN A 646 28.26 -22.02 25.88
#